data_85059be87216bafcf59925158674c2ae
#
_entry.id   85059be87216bafcf59925158674c2ae
#
_cell.length_a   1.000
_cell.length_b   1.000
_cell.length_c   1.000
_cell.angle_alpha   90.00
_cell.angle_beta   90.00
_cell.angle_gamma   90.00
#
_symmetry.space_group_name_H-M   'P 1'
#
loop_
_entity.id
_entity.type
_entity.pdbx_description
1 polymer ?
#
loop_
_entity_poly.entity_id
_entity_poly.type
_entity_poly.pdbx_seq_one_letter_code
_entity_poly.pdbx_strand_id
1 'polypeptide(L)'
;MKNNINYSVNYSVRKVISALLAVVVLISAIQINKGTAYADNNQDKVVVVSLGDSYSSGEGIEPFYGQEKSLENKVKDLNWLAHRSTKSWPGLLEIPGISETMKDYWSENTDSTVCKWYFAASSGAKTKHITTEEQKKEYDKKRAFASAVKGTTYLPKQLDIFNQIEEDVDYVTLTIGGNDVDFSGIITDCVTGSTYLKKVPYVGSKLEKKLNALWENFDEVEANLKNTYTAISNKAGSQAKIIVAGYPKLLNSDGKGAVISKEEATIVNENVSRFNDKIESIIEELKDTGINIYFVDVEAEFDKDGGHQAYSKNAWINKVILGSRSEDLKTFGVASAYSIHPNAKGAEAYARCVNAKIAELEKYGQLEGKVCKASDRITPIKGALVQICKNGIVYDSTTSDEYGNYSISVPAGEYQVDIYATNYISFTSYAEVTQKNTTYMETFLMVAGDRFSKGIAKGTISNALTGIGEAEVKLSVRRGWNNLDKTDVLETVYTDANGNYSVNLPYGNYTLTAEKSGYVTTPVNIIVQKGTTASQNGTISPALSGSDFRIVLTWGANPRDLDSHMKGRWLNGNDFHVYFAAKGSYGYNEERCVLDVDDTTSYGPETITLNAPANEKYYYYIHKYSGSGTLSSSEAQIKVYQAGKLVAIFNVPSNMGSGNYWNVFVIENGQIIPKNTITTSPDTAY
;
A
#
# COMPACT_ATOMS: atom_id res chain seq x y z
N MET A 1 23.70 17.01 -53.60
CA MET A 1 23.01 17.27 -52.34
C MET A 1 22.46 15.96 -51.74
N LYS A 2 23.28 15.13 -51.25
CA LYS A 2 22.96 13.91 -50.43
C LYS A 2 24.24 13.60 -49.66
N ASN A 3 24.29 13.92 -48.38
CA ASN A 3 25.28 13.43 -47.42
C ASN A 3 25.44 14.32 -46.19
N ASN A 4 24.36 14.82 -45.55
CA ASN A 4 24.51 15.54 -44.29
C ASN A 4 23.40 15.27 -43.22
N ILE A 5 22.58 14.20 -43.35
CA ILE A 5 21.52 13.91 -42.39
C ILE A 5 21.83 12.73 -41.47
N ASN A 6 22.84 11.90 -41.83
CA ASN A 6 23.11 10.67 -41.06
C ASN A 6 24.09 10.81 -39.87
N TYR A 7 24.68 11.98 -39.60
CA TYR A 7 25.64 12.12 -38.50
C TYR A 7 25.03 12.64 -37.20
N SER A 8 23.89 13.36 -37.24
CA SER A 8 23.28 13.91 -36.04
C SER A 8 22.47 12.88 -35.22
N VAL A 9 21.83 11.93 -35.90
CA VAL A 9 21.01 10.88 -35.22
C VAL A 9 21.89 9.87 -34.50
N ASN A 10 23.05 9.53 -35.05
CA ASN A 10 23.99 8.58 -34.41
C ASN A 10 24.67 9.17 -33.16
N TYR A 11 24.80 10.49 -33.06
CA TYR A 11 25.46 11.11 -31.91
C TYR A 11 24.51 11.18 -30.69
N SER A 12 23.22 11.40 -30.93
CA SER A 12 22.19 11.41 -29.90
C SER A 12 21.90 10.02 -29.35
N VAL A 13 21.83 9.01 -30.23
CA VAL A 13 21.62 7.60 -29.81
C VAL A 13 22.82 7.05 -29.04
N ARG A 14 24.05 7.41 -29.40
CA ARG A 14 25.25 7.00 -28.65
C ARG A 14 25.35 7.67 -27.28
N LYS A 15 24.91 8.92 -27.10
CA LYS A 15 24.82 9.58 -25.80
C LYS A 15 23.78 8.94 -24.89
N VAL A 16 22.63 8.56 -25.42
CA VAL A 16 21.58 7.88 -24.65
C VAL A 16 22.02 6.46 -24.24
N ILE A 17 22.70 5.73 -25.14
CA ILE A 17 23.23 4.38 -24.81
C ILE A 17 24.40 4.46 -23.81
N SER A 18 25.25 5.50 -23.88
CA SER A 18 26.34 5.71 -22.91
C SER A 18 25.82 6.13 -21.54
N ALA A 19 24.76 6.91 -21.47
CA ALA A 19 24.07 7.26 -20.21
C ALA A 19 23.40 6.03 -19.57
N LEU A 20 22.77 5.17 -20.38
CA LEU A 20 22.16 3.91 -19.93
C LEU A 20 23.19 2.90 -19.40
N LEU A 21 24.39 2.81 -20.01
CA LEU A 21 25.47 1.94 -19.54
C LEU A 21 26.19 2.49 -18.30
N ALA A 22 26.28 3.81 -18.15
CA ALA A 22 26.88 4.43 -16.96
C ALA A 22 26.02 4.26 -15.72
N VAL A 23 24.68 4.35 -15.86
CA VAL A 23 23.73 4.10 -14.76
C VAL A 23 23.80 2.63 -14.29
N VAL A 24 23.95 1.67 -15.21
CA VAL A 24 24.06 0.24 -14.85
C VAL A 24 25.39 -0.10 -14.15
N VAL A 25 26.48 0.62 -14.43
CA VAL A 25 27.80 0.38 -13.81
C VAL A 25 27.97 1.07 -12.47
N LEU A 26 27.22 2.15 -12.19
CA LEU A 26 27.29 2.89 -10.93
C LEU A 26 26.45 2.31 -9.81
N ILE A 27 25.38 1.58 -10.14
CA ILE A 27 24.56 0.83 -9.19
C ILE A 27 25.33 -0.33 -8.55
N SER A 28 26.37 -0.86 -9.22
CA SER A 28 27.23 -1.91 -8.66
C SER A 28 28.24 -1.42 -7.61
N ALA A 29 28.40 -0.11 -7.38
CA ALA A 29 29.31 0.45 -6.39
C ALA A 29 28.65 0.85 -5.08
N ILE A 30 27.32 0.99 -5.05
CA ILE A 30 26.52 1.01 -3.83
C ILE A 30 25.86 -0.37 -3.74
N GLN A 31 26.61 -1.38 -3.39
CA GLN A 31 26.01 -2.55 -2.76
C GLN A 31 25.54 -2.08 -1.37
N ILE A 32 24.38 -1.45 -1.32
CA ILE A 32 23.49 -1.62 -0.18
C ILE A 32 23.31 -3.12 -0.11
N ASN A 33 23.86 -3.77 0.90
CA ASN A 33 23.56 -5.15 1.16
C ASN A 33 22.05 -5.26 1.01
N LYS A 34 21.59 -6.08 0.07
CA LYS A 34 20.24 -6.59 0.10
C LYS A 34 20.13 -7.33 1.42
N GLY A 35 19.76 -6.60 2.45
CA GLY A 35 19.13 -7.21 3.59
C GLY A 35 17.91 -7.88 2.97
N THR A 36 18.00 -9.19 2.73
CA THR A 36 16.81 -10.00 2.73
C THR A 36 16.10 -9.57 3.99
N ALA A 37 14.94 -8.94 3.83
CA ALA A 37 14.03 -8.74 4.93
C ALA A 37 13.76 -10.15 5.46
N TYR A 38 14.55 -10.56 6.46
CA TYR A 38 14.16 -11.66 7.30
C TYR A 38 12.95 -11.14 8.05
N ALA A 39 11.85 -11.85 7.88
CA ALA A 39 10.64 -11.64 8.62
C ALA A 39 11.02 -11.48 10.11
N ASP A 40 10.70 -10.31 10.64
CA ASP A 40 10.72 -10.06 12.08
C ASP A 40 9.83 -11.13 12.73
N ASN A 41 10.30 -11.82 13.76
CA ASN A 41 9.48 -12.72 14.57
C ASN A 41 8.43 -11.96 15.41
N ASN A 42 8.35 -10.63 15.28
CA ASN A 42 7.22 -9.77 15.61
C ASN A 42 6.60 -9.22 14.31
N GLN A 43 6.28 -10.10 13.37
CA GLN A 43 5.43 -9.75 12.25
C GLN A 43 4.11 -9.26 12.84
N ASP A 44 3.74 -8.00 12.59
CA ASP A 44 2.39 -7.52 12.90
C ASP A 44 1.42 -8.53 12.31
N LYS A 45 0.51 -9.04 13.16
CA LYS A 45 -0.40 -10.11 12.79
C LYS A 45 -1.19 -9.71 11.55
N VAL A 46 -1.11 -10.50 10.48
CA VAL A 46 -1.87 -10.23 9.26
C VAL A 46 -3.37 -10.41 9.53
N VAL A 47 -4.16 -9.39 9.22
CA VAL A 47 -5.61 -9.39 9.44
C VAL A 47 -6.35 -9.30 8.11
N VAL A 48 -7.13 -10.33 7.83
CA VAL A 48 -7.97 -10.43 6.62
C VAL A 48 -9.44 -10.42 7.02
N VAL A 49 -10.24 -9.56 6.39
CA VAL A 49 -11.69 -9.48 6.59
C VAL A 49 -12.39 -9.85 5.29
N SER A 50 -13.28 -10.82 5.32
CA SER A 50 -14.04 -11.23 4.13
C SER A 50 -15.52 -10.94 4.34
N LEU A 51 -16.03 -10.03 3.51
CA LEU A 51 -17.41 -9.57 3.46
C LEU A 51 -18.09 -10.07 2.19
N GLY A 52 -19.35 -9.69 2.00
CA GLY A 52 -19.99 -9.83 0.71
C GLY A 52 -21.25 -10.68 0.70
N ASP A 53 -21.61 -11.14 -0.49
CA ASP A 53 -22.85 -11.85 -0.79
C ASP A 53 -22.66 -13.37 -0.85
N SER A 54 -23.53 -14.06 -1.59
CA SER A 54 -23.54 -15.51 -1.74
C SER A 54 -22.29 -16.06 -2.44
N TYR A 55 -21.67 -15.29 -3.32
CA TYR A 55 -20.44 -15.72 -4.00
C TYR A 55 -19.25 -15.70 -3.04
N SER A 56 -19.18 -14.72 -2.13
CA SER A 56 -18.18 -14.69 -1.08
C SER A 56 -18.47 -15.68 0.05
N SER A 57 -19.76 -15.88 0.45
CA SER A 57 -20.09 -16.84 1.52
C SER A 57 -19.84 -18.30 1.11
N GLY A 58 -19.79 -18.59 -0.18
CA GLY A 58 -19.64 -19.94 -0.72
C GLY A 58 -20.94 -20.70 -0.80
N GLU A 59 -22.06 -20.00 -1.10
CA GLU A 59 -23.36 -20.62 -1.39
C GLU A 59 -23.20 -21.73 -2.45
N GLY A 60 -23.80 -22.86 -2.19
CA GLY A 60 -23.74 -24.03 -3.11
C GLY A 60 -22.52 -24.93 -2.94
N ILE A 61 -21.68 -24.69 -1.94
CA ILE A 61 -20.47 -25.49 -1.65
C ILE A 61 -20.53 -25.99 -0.20
N GLU A 62 -20.95 -27.23 0.03
CA GLU A 62 -20.93 -27.81 1.37
C GLU A 62 -19.52 -28.34 1.77
N PRO A 63 -19.23 -28.47 3.10
CA PRO A 63 -20.09 -28.12 4.23
C PRO A 63 -20.07 -26.64 4.58
N PHE A 64 -21.18 -26.17 5.15
CA PHE A 64 -21.26 -24.88 5.82
C PHE A 64 -20.83 -25.01 7.28
N TYR A 65 -20.24 -23.95 7.84
CA TYR A 65 -19.96 -23.88 9.29
C TYR A 65 -21.29 -24.07 10.06
N GLY A 66 -21.27 -24.94 11.07
CA GLY A 66 -22.46 -25.30 11.87
C GLY A 66 -23.39 -26.29 11.20
N GLN A 67 -23.05 -26.80 10.00
CA GLN A 67 -23.88 -27.83 9.29
C GLN A 67 -24.02 -29.13 10.05
N GLU A 68 -23.03 -29.51 10.87
CA GLU A 68 -23.03 -30.72 11.69
C GLU A 68 -23.99 -30.68 12.89
N LYS A 69 -24.50 -29.47 13.25
CA LYS A 69 -25.38 -29.26 14.39
C LYS A 69 -26.77 -29.83 14.15
N SER A 70 -27.50 -30.13 15.23
CA SER A 70 -28.92 -30.50 15.14
C SER A 70 -29.74 -29.35 14.53
N LEU A 71 -30.89 -29.64 13.93
CA LEU A 71 -31.72 -28.63 13.26
C LEU A 71 -32.09 -27.45 14.21
N GLU A 72 -32.37 -27.73 15.48
CA GLU A 72 -32.69 -26.72 16.49
C GLU A 72 -31.52 -25.77 16.79
N ASN A 73 -30.30 -26.27 16.66
CA ASN A 73 -29.09 -25.52 16.86
C ASN A 73 -28.61 -24.81 15.57
N LYS A 74 -28.78 -25.47 14.41
CA LYS A 74 -28.49 -24.84 13.10
C LYS A 74 -29.26 -23.53 12.91
N VAL A 75 -30.54 -23.49 13.19
CA VAL A 75 -31.39 -22.32 13.00
C VAL A 75 -31.07 -21.14 13.97
N LYS A 76 -30.15 -21.37 14.91
CA LYS A 76 -29.58 -20.36 15.80
C LYS A 76 -28.13 -20.02 15.45
N ASP A 77 -27.53 -20.77 14.56
CA ASP A 77 -26.15 -20.59 14.14
C ASP A 77 -26.06 -19.56 13.02
N LEU A 78 -25.44 -18.42 13.28
CA LEU A 78 -25.34 -17.32 12.31
C LEU A 78 -24.50 -17.71 11.10
N ASN A 79 -23.50 -18.58 11.25
CA ASN A 79 -22.64 -19.03 10.15
C ASN A 79 -23.42 -19.98 9.21
N TRP A 80 -24.21 -20.89 9.78
CA TRP A 80 -25.10 -21.74 8.97
C TRP A 80 -26.21 -20.93 8.28
N LEU A 81 -26.84 -19.99 9.00
CA LEU A 81 -27.87 -19.11 8.42
C LEU A 81 -27.32 -18.21 7.30
N ALA A 82 -26.06 -17.81 7.40
CA ALA A 82 -25.38 -17.05 6.36
C ALA A 82 -24.90 -17.90 5.18
N HIS A 83 -24.98 -19.24 5.28
CA HIS A 83 -24.38 -20.21 4.34
C HIS A 83 -22.89 -19.93 4.10
N ARG A 84 -22.13 -19.76 5.20
CA ARG A 84 -20.66 -19.63 5.14
C ARG A 84 -20.03 -21.00 4.94
N SER A 85 -19.47 -21.22 3.77
CA SER A 85 -18.83 -22.50 3.43
C SER A 85 -17.40 -22.58 3.97
N THR A 86 -17.01 -23.75 4.47
CA THR A 86 -15.62 -24.08 4.82
C THR A 86 -14.69 -24.13 3.59
N LYS A 87 -15.27 -24.11 2.39
CA LYS A 87 -14.60 -24.17 1.09
C LYS A 87 -14.90 -22.94 0.23
N SER A 88 -15.35 -21.85 0.84
CA SER A 88 -15.55 -20.57 0.14
C SER A 88 -14.23 -20.03 -0.38
N TRP A 89 -14.24 -19.28 -1.48
CA TRP A 89 -13.02 -18.74 -2.05
C TRP A 89 -12.23 -17.82 -1.08
N PRO A 90 -12.87 -17.01 -0.19
CA PRO A 90 -12.11 -16.25 0.79
C PRO A 90 -11.33 -17.15 1.77
N GLY A 91 -11.88 -18.32 2.11
CA GLY A 91 -11.20 -19.32 2.94
C GLY A 91 -10.02 -20.02 2.24
N LEU A 92 -9.96 -19.98 0.91
CA LEU A 92 -8.88 -20.56 0.09
C LEU A 92 -7.77 -19.54 -0.25
N LEU A 93 -7.86 -18.31 0.24
CA LEU A 93 -6.85 -17.30 -0.03
C LEU A 93 -5.51 -17.65 0.62
N GLU A 94 -4.45 -17.36 -0.12
CA GLU A 94 -3.05 -17.49 0.27
C GLU A 94 -2.45 -16.09 0.37
N ILE A 95 -2.01 -15.72 1.55
CA ILE A 95 -1.35 -14.42 1.77
C ILE A 95 0.16 -14.64 1.76
N PRO A 96 0.94 -13.87 0.97
CA PRO A 96 2.39 -13.98 0.96
C PRO A 96 3.01 -13.87 2.36
N GLY A 97 3.83 -14.85 2.72
CA GLY A 97 4.44 -14.96 4.05
C GLY A 97 3.61 -15.71 5.09
N ILE A 98 2.38 -16.12 4.77
CA ILE A 98 1.52 -16.96 5.62
C ILE A 98 1.52 -18.39 5.06
N SER A 99 1.72 -19.40 5.92
CA SER A 99 1.97 -20.78 5.48
C SER A 99 0.69 -21.51 5.03
N GLU A 100 -0.46 -21.20 5.64
CA GLU A 100 -1.71 -21.90 5.42
C GLU A 100 -2.74 -20.97 4.77
N THR A 101 -3.86 -21.51 4.30
CA THR A 101 -4.95 -20.72 3.72
C THR A 101 -5.81 -20.07 4.82
N MET A 102 -6.59 -19.05 4.46
CA MET A 102 -7.34 -18.23 5.44
C MET A 102 -8.31 -19.03 6.30
N LYS A 103 -8.91 -20.12 5.81
CA LYS A 103 -9.81 -20.99 6.62
C LYS A 103 -9.12 -21.54 7.88
N ASP A 104 -7.79 -21.72 7.84
CA ASP A 104 -7.01 -22.26 8.94
C ASP A 104 -6.72 -21.19 10.01
N TYR A 105 -6.99 -19.92 9.71
CA TYR A 105 -6.82 -18.75 10.58
C TYR A 105 -8.14 -18.08 10.97
N TRP A 106 -9.26 -18.79 10.83
CA TRP A 106 -10.57 -18.24 11.18
C TRP A 106 -10.66 -17.87 12.66
N SER A 107 -10.98 -16.60 12.92
CA SER A 107 -10.94 -15.97 14.25
C SER A 107 -11.83 -16.63 15.31
N GLU A 108 -12.91 -17.34 14.89
CA GLU A 108 -13.75 -18.08 15.83
C GLU A 108 -13.14 -19.42 16.26
N ASN A 109 -12.13 -19.93 15.55
CA ASN A 109 -11.57 -21.27 15.77
C ASN A 109 -10.10 -21.26 16.21
N THR A 110 -9.39 -20.16 16.04
CA THR A 110 -7.95 -20.09 16.34
C THR A 110 -7.56 -18.74 16.94
N ASP A 111 -6.62 -18.77 17.85
CA ASP A 111 -5.93 -17.58 18.40
C ASP A 111 -4.49 -17.53 17.88
N SER A 112 -4.35 -17.50 16.57
CA SER A 112 -3.04 -17.40 15.92
C SER A 112 -2.39 -16.05 16.19
N THR A 113 -1.07 -16.08 16.41
CA THR A 113 -0.23 -14.88 16.56
C THR A 113 0.28 -14.34 15.22
N VAL A 114 0.11 -15.10 14.13
CA VAL A 114 0.67 -14.79 12.80
C VAL A 114 -0.36 -14.17 11.87
N CYS A 115 -1.60 -14.71 11.89
CA CYS A 115 -2.68 -14.28 11.00
C CYS A 115 -4.04 -14.49 11.67
N LYS A 116 -5.00 -13.61 11.38
CA LYS A 116 -6.42 -13.77 11.72
C LYS A 116 -7.30 -13.52 10.50
N TRP A 117 -8.28 -14.40 10.32
CA TRP A 117 -9.30 -14.22 9.29
C TRP A 117 -10.68 -14.03 9.91
N TYR A 118 -11.32 -12.91 9.57
CA TYR A 118 -12.69 -12.57 9.98
C TYR A 118 -13.64 -12.75 8.82
N PHE A 119 -14.67 -13.59 8.98
CA PHE A 119 -15.56 -13.98 7.90
C PHE A 119 -17.00 -13.59 8.18
N ALA A 120 -17.48 -12.54 7.50
CA ALA A 120 -18.82 -11.96 7.70
C ALA A 120 -19.75 -12.06 6.45
N ALA A 121 -19.26 -12.56 5.31
CA ALA A 121 -20.07 -12.70 4.10
C ALA A 121 -21.34 -13.51 4.34
N SER A 122 -22.41 -13.21 3.62
CA SER A 122 -23.70 -13.87 3.82
C SER A 122 -24.49 -14.00 2.52
N SER A 123 -24.97 -15.20 2.24
CA SER A 123 -25.82 -15.47 1.09
C SER A 123 -27.03 -14.53 1.03
N GLY A 124 -27.31 -13.95 -0.15
CA GLY A 124 -28.39 -13.01 -0.37
C GLY A 124 -28.18 -11.61 0.21
N ALA A 125 -26.95 -11.26 0.64
CA ALA A 125 -26.66 -9.91 1.13
C ALA A 125 -26.69 -8.89 0.00
N LYS A 126 -27.25 -7.71 0.29
CA LYS A 126 -27.20 -6.51 -0.51
C LYS A 126 -26.25 -5.50 0.13
N THR A 127 -25.88 -4.46 -0.59
CA THR A 127 -25.03 -3.35 -0.11
C THR A 127 -25.47 -2.82 1.26
N LYS A 128 -26.76 -2.63 1.48
CA LYS A 128 -27.31 -2.19 2.78
C LYS A 128 -27.06 -3.17 3.94
N HIS A 129 -26.94 -4.47 3.67
CA HIS A 129 -26.64 -5.46 4.71
C HIS A 129 -25.17 -5.47 5.11
N ILE A 130 -24.31 -4.84 4.32
CA ILE A 130 -22.95 -4.53 4.74
C ILE A 130 -22.96 -3.33 5.70
N THR A 131 -23.68 -2.25 5.36
CA THR A 131 -23.51 -0.92 5.94
C THR A 131 -24.56 -0.52 6.97
N THR A 132 -25.85 -0.64 6.66
CA THR A 132 -26.94 0.06 7.39
C THR A 132 -27.97 -0.84 8.03
N GLU A 133 -28.24 -2.01 7.47
CA GLU A 133 -29.33 -2.89 7.90
C GLU A 133 -28.86 -4.29 8.27
N GLU A 134 -29.46 -4.86 9.31
CA GLU A 134 -29.34 -6.30 9.59
C GLU A 134 -30.01 -7.10 8.48
N GLN A 135 -29.43 -8.26 8.15
CA GLN A 135 -29.99 -9.14 7.15
C GLN A 135 -31.01 -10.11 7.75
N LYS A 136 -32.26 -9.96 7.36
CA LYS A 136 -33.32 -10.88 7.74
C LYS A 136 -33.16 -12.25 7.08
N LYS A 137 -33.10 -13.32 7.87
CA LYS A 137 -33.11 -14.71 7.43
C LYS A 137 -34.36 -15.42 7.88
N GLU A 138 -35.15 -15.92 6.93
CA GLU A 138 -36.33 -16.73 7.18
C GLU A 138 -36.06 -18.19 6.88
N TYR A 139 -36.42 -19.08 7.78
CA TYR A 139 -36.30 -20.50 7.61
C TYR A 139 -37.63 -21.24 7.80
N ASP A 140 -37.86 -22.28 7.00
CA ASP A 140 -39.02 -23.16 7.06
C ASP A 140 -38.56 -24.60 6.71
N LYS A 141 -38.11 -25.33 7.73
CA LYS A 141 -37.55 -26.68 7.60
C LYS A 141 -38.55 -27.71 8.06
N LYS A 142 -39.06 -28.55 7.14
CA LYS A 142 -39.88 -29.74 7.52
C LYS A 142 -39.00 -30.85 8.05
N ARG A 143 -39.47 -31.50 9.10
CA ARG A 143 -38.96 -32.79 9.58
C ARG A 143 -39.79 -33.91 8.98
N ALA A 144 -39.15 -35.05 8.70
CA ALA A 144 -39.86 -36.27 8.44
C ALA A 144 -40.67 -36.64 9.71
N PHE A 145 -41.98 -36.71 9.59
CA PHE A 145 -42.88 -37.10 10.66
C PHE A 145 -43.01 -36.16 11.87
N ALA A 146 -42.55 -34.88 11.77
CA ALA A 146 -42.64 -33.89 12.86
C ALA A 146 -43.09 -32.53 12.36
N SER A 147 -43.42 -31.62 13.33
CA SER A 147 -43.74 -30.22 13.04
C SER A 147 -42.57 -29.50 12.35
N ALA A 148 -42.89 -28.62 11.40
CA ALA A 148 -41.88 -27.81 10.75
C ALA A 148 -41.20 -26.84 11.76
N VAL A 149 -39.89 -26.67 11.64
CA VAL A 149 -39.15 -25.64 12.35
C VAL A 149 -39.16 -24.38 11.48
N LYS A 150 -39.88 -23.33 11.92
CA LYS A 150 -40.03 -22.07 11.21
C LYS A 150 -39.60 -20.94 12.10
N GLY A 151 -38.99 -19.93 11.50
CA GLY A 151 -38.62 -18.71 12.23
C GLY A 151 -37.96 -17.68 11.35
N THR A 152 -37.58 -16.60 12.04
CA THR A 152 -36.83 -15.47 11.50
C THR A 152 -35.70 -15.17 12.44
N THR A 153 -34.50 -14.95 11.88
CA THR A 153 -33.32 -14.49 12.59
C THR A 153 -32.71 -13.32 11.80
N TYR A 154 -32.08 -12.40 12.48
CA TYR A 154 -31.37 -11.28 11.86
C TYR A 154 -29.87 -11.51 12.00
N LEU A 155 -29.14 -11.44 10.89
CA LEU A 155 -27.69 -11.38 10.89
C LEU A 155 -27.26 -9.92 11.09
N PRO A 156 -26.22 -9.67 11.89
CA PRO A 156 -25.71 -8.30 12.08
C PRO A 156 -25.23 -7.70 10.77
N LYS A 157 -25.11 -6.39 10.71
CA LYS A 157 -24.45 -5.71 9.59
C LYS A 157 -23.03 -6.23 9.47
N GLN A 158 -22.58 -6.47 8.24
CA GLN A 158 -21.26 -7.07 8.08
C GLN A 158 -20.12 -6.14 8.57
N LEU A 159 -20.29 -4.82 8.51
CA LEU A 159 -19.34 -3.87 9.08
C LEU A 159 -19.19 -3.96 10.61
N ASP A 160 -20.14 -4.57 11.31
CA ASP A 160 -20.03 -4.73 12.75
C ASP A 160 -18.92 -5.70 13.15
N ILE A 161 -18.38 -6.50 12.21
CA ILE A 161 -17.23 -7.38 12.41
C ILE A 161 -15.98 -6.60 12.83
N PHE A 162 -15.80 -5.39 12.31
CA PHE A 162 -14.66 -4.53 12.64
C PHE A 162 -14.61 -4.11 14.12
N ASN A 163 -15.75 -4.18 14.85
CA ASN A 163 -15.79 -3.88 16.27
C ASN A 163 -15.10 -4.96 17.13
N GLN A 164 -14.71 -6.10 16.54
CA GLN A 164 -14.04 -7.21 17.20
C GLN A 164 -12.53 -7.26 16.87
N ILE A 165 -12.06 -6.31 16.05
CA ILE A 165 -10.70 -6.25 15.52
C ILE A 165 -9.97 -5.14 16.27
N GLU A 166 -8.89 -5.49 16.94
CA GLU A 166 -8.02 -4.55 17.68
C GLU A 166 -6.77 -4.19 16.86
N GLU A 167 -6.39 -5.07 15.93
CA GLU A 167 -5.23 -4.93 15.06
C GLU A 167 -5.57 -4.12 13.79
N ASP A 168 -4.57 -3.61 13.10
CA ASP A 168 -4.72 -3.01 11.77
C ASP A 168 -5.15 -4.06 10.75
N VAL A 169 -6.02 -3.68 9.83
CA VAL A 169 -6.52 -4.58 8.77
C VAL A 169 -5.66 -4.45 7.53
N ASP A 170 -5.12 -5.59 7.04
CA ASP A 170 -4.29 -5.62 5.82
C ASP A 170 -5.15 -5.77 4.56
N TYR A 171 -6.15 -6.66 4.60
CA TYR A 171 -6.98 -6.96 3.44
C TYR A 171 -8.46 -7.01 3.79
N VAL A 172 -9.29 -6.42 2.93
CA VAL A 172 -10.73 -6.68 2.89
C VAL A 172 -11.07 -7.28 1.54
N THR A 173 -11.75 -8.42 1.52
CA THR A 173 -12.12 -9.13 0.28
C THR A 173 -13.62 -9.31 0.17
N LEU A 174 -14.21 -9.09 -1.00
CA LEU A 174 -15.65 -9.24 -1.17
C LEU A 174 -16.11 -9.38 -2.62
N THR A 175 -17.30 -9.96 -2.78
CA THR A 175 -18.22 -9.76 -3.92
C THR A 175 -19.48 -9.10 -3.38
N ILE A 176 -20.03 -8.08 -4.02
CA ILE A 176 -21.28 -7.43 -3.60
C ILE A 176 -21.97 -6.69 -4.75
N GLY A 177 -23.29 -6.58 -4.69
CA GLY A 177 -24.11 -5.86 -5.66
C GLY A 177 -24.98 -6.78 -6.53
N GLY A 178 -24.63 -8.05 -6.70
CA GLY A 178 -25.41 -9.01 -7.49
C GLY A 178 -26.85 -9.15 -7.02
N ASN A 179 -27.11 -9.02 -5.72
CA ASN A 179 -28.46 -9.01 -5.18
C ASN A 179 -29.16 -7.66 -5.26
N ASP A 180 -28.41 -6.56 -5.35
CA ASP A 180 -28.97 -5.22 -5.59
C ASP A 180 -29.57 -5.13 -6.99
N VAL A 181 -28.90 -5.73 -7.98
CA VAL A 181 -29.39 -5.86 -9.36
C VAL A 181 -30.32 -7.03 -9.60
N ASP A 182 -30.66 -7.80 -8.57
CA ASP A 182 -31.59 -8.94 -8.59
C ASP A 182 -31.23 -10.03 -9.60
N PHE A 183 -29.94 -10.42 -9.68
CA PHE A 183 -29.51 -11.52 -10.57
C PHE A 183 -30.30 -12.81 -10.34
N SER A 184 -30.64 -13.14 -9.09
CA SER A 184 -31.42 -14.34 -8.79
C SER A 184 -32.84 -14.30 -9.35
N GLY A 185 -33.47 -13.13 -9.33
CA GLY A 185 -34.78 -12.90 -9.96
C GLY A 185 -34.71 -12.91 -11.48
N ILE A 186 -33.64 -12.39 -12.09
CA ILE A 186 -33.37 -12.48 -13.52
C ILE A 186 -33.28 -13.94 -13.96
N ILE A 187 -32.49 -14.76 -13.28
CA ILE A 187 -32.38 -16.19 -13.59
C ILE A 187 -33.71 -16.94 -13.36
N THR A 188 -34.45 -16.59 -12.30
CA THR A 188 -35.76 -17.17 -12.02
C THR A 188 -36.75 -16.84 -13.15
N ASP A 189 -36.76 -15.63 -13.68
CA ASP A 189 -37.60 -15.22 -14.79
C ASP A 189 -37.22 -15.94 -16.09
N CYS A 190 -35.91 -16.18 -16.34
CA CYS A 190 -35.48 -17.04 -17.44
C CYS A 190 -36.02 -18.47 -17.33
N VAL A 191 -35.96 -19.10 -16.14
CA VAL A 191 -36.41 -20.45 -15.91
C VAL A 191 -37.94 -20.58 -15.97
N THR A 192 -38.67 -19.70 -15.32
CA THR A 192 -40.15 -19.78 -15.18
C THR A 192 -40.91 -19.12 -16.32
N GLY A 193 -40.32 -18.10 -16.96
CA GLY A 193 -40.90 -17.35 -18.04
C GLY A 193 -40.36 -17.69 -19.43
N SER A 194 -39.57 -18.77 -19.51
CA SER A 194 -38.63 -19.02 -20.59
C SER A 194 -39.25 -18.91 -21.98
N THR A 195 -38.59 -18.19 -22.86
CA THR A 195 -38.82 -18.13 -24.29
C THR A 195 -38.75 -19.56 -24.90
N TYR A 196 -37.92 -20.47 -24.31
CA TYR A 196 -37.75 -21.84 -24.74
C TYR A 196 -39.00 -22.69 -24.49
N LEU A 197 -39.65 -22.61 -23.31
CA LEU A 197 -40.84 -23.40 -22.97
C LEU A 197 -42.12 -22.81 -23.58
N LYS A 198 -42.20 -21.51 -23.74
CA LYS A 198 -43.40 -20.79 -24.23
C LYS A 198 -43.28 -20.28 -25.66
N LYS A 199 -42.10 -20.40 -26.30
CA LYS A 199 -41.81 -19.83 -27.62
C LYS A 199 -42.13 -18.31 -27.76
N VAL A 200 -41.94 -17.57 -26.67
CA VAL A 200 -42.19 -16.12 -26.63
C VAL A 200 -40.89 -15.41 -27.06
N PRO A 201 -40.93 -14.42 -27.98
CA PRO A 201 -39.75 -13.62 -28.33
C PRO A 201 -39.19 -12.89 -27.10
N TYR A 202 -37.85 -12.65 -27.09
CA TYR A 202 -37.21 -11.83 -26.06
C TYR A 202 -37.78 -10.41 -26.03
N VAL A 203 -38.01 -9.82 -27.17
CA VAL A 203 -38.61 -8.49 -27.32
C VAL A 203 -40.02 -8.47 -26.72
N GLY A 204 -40.23 -7.59 -25.74
CA GLY A 204 -41.47 -7.51 -24.97
C GLY A 204 -41.56 -8.54 -23.82
N SER A 205 -40.53 -9.35 -23.63
CA SER A 205 -40.48 -10.37 -22.56
C SER A 205 -40.39 -9.73 -21.15
N LYS A 206 -40.65 -10.57 -20.15
CA LYS A 206 -40.44 -10.19 -18.74
C LYS A 206 -38.97 -9.90 -18.44
N LEU A 207 -38.06 -10.66 -19.05
CA LEU A 207 -36.62 -10.47 -18.91
C LEU A 207 -36.17 -9.11 -19.46
N GLU A 208 -36.59 -8.75 -20.67
CA GLU A 208 -36.25 -7.44 -21.27
C GLU A 208 -36.72 -6.28 -20.40
N LYS A 209 -37.97 -6.30 -19.94
CA LYS A 209 -38.51 -5.26 -19.06
C LYS A 209 -37.75 -5.12 -17.76
N LYS A 210 -37.33 -6.25 -17.19
CA LYS A 210 -36.56 -6.26 -15.93
C LYS A 210 -35.15 -5.70 -16.13
N LEU A 211 -34.47 -6.06 -17.21
CA LEU A 211 -33.15 -5.55 -17.53
C LEU A 211 -33.19 -4.04 -17.86
N ASN A 212 -34.20 -3.60 -18.63
CA ASN A 212 -34.36 -2.17 -18.90
C ASN A 212 -34.59 -1.37 -17.62
N ALA A 213 -35.48 -1.83 -16.76
CA ALA A 213 -35.74 -1.19 -15.45
C ALA A 213 -34.48 -1.17 -14.57
N LEU A 214 -33.65 -2.22 -14.60
CA LEU A 214 -32.37 -2.24 -13.89
C LEU A 214 -31.44 -1.10 -14.35
N TRP A 215 -31.26 -0.96 -15.66
CA TRP A 215 -30.33 0.02 -16.19
C TRP A 215 -30.88 1.47 -16.16
N GLU A 216 -32.20 1.65 -16.22
CA GLU A 216 -32.86 2.94 -16.01
C GLU A 216 -32.70 3.47 -14.57
N ASN A 217 -32.53 2.57 -13.58
CA ASN A 217 -32.38 2.92 -12.17
C ASN A 217 -30.99 2.58 -11.61
N PHE A 218 -30.00 2.40 -12.48
CA PHE A 218 -28.66 1.97 -12.08
C PHE A 218 -27.95 2.97 -11.17
N ASP A 219 -28.24 4.26 -11.30
CA ASP A 219 -27.62 5.33 -10.49
C ASP A 219 -27.77 5.09 -8.98
N GLU A 220 -28.90 4.50 -8.55
CA GLU A 220 -29.11 4.12 -7.13
C GLU A 220 -28.17 2.99 -6.71
N VAL A 221 -28.01 1.98 -7.55
CA VAL A 221 -27.07 0.85 -7.31
C VAL A 221 -25.63 1.35 -7.26
N GLU A 222 -25.26 2.23 -8.19
CA GLU A 222 -23.95 2.87 -8.25
C GLU A 222 -23.65 3.64 -6.97
N ALA A 223 -24.59 4.50 -6.53
CA ALA A 223 -24.45 5.26 -5.28
C ALA A 223 -24.32 4.33 -4.06
N ASN A 224 -25.10 3.25 -4.00
CA ASN A 224 -25.04 2.27 -2.92
C ASN A 224 -23.70 1.53 -2.89
N LEU A 225 -23.12 1.17 -4.04
CA LEU A 225 -21.79 0.55 -4.15
C LEU A 225 -20.70 1.53 -3.69
N LYS A 226 -20.69 2.77 -4.19
CA LYS A 226 -19.76 3.82 -3.76
C LYS A 226 -19.78 4.04 -2.26
N ASN A 227 -20.98 4.19 -1.69
CA ASN A 227 -21.16 4.36 -0.25
C ASN A 227 -20.66 3.13 0.53
N THR A 228 -20.90 1.94 0.03
CA THR A 228 -20.47 0.69 0.68
C THR A 228 -18.95 0.58 0.71
N TYR A 229 -18.27 0.79 -0.41
CA TYR A 229 -16.81 0.72 -0.49
C TYR A 229 -16.13 1.80 0.36
N THR A 230 -16.68 3.03 0.36
CA THR A 230 -16.23 4.12 1.23
C THR A 230 -16.41 3.78 2.72
N ALA A 231 -17.55 3.20 3.10
CA ALA A 231 -17.80 2.80 4.48
C ALA A 231 -16.86 1.67 4.94
N ILE A 232 -16.54 0.72 4.05
CA ILE A 232 -15.54 -0.33 4.31
C ILE A 232 -14.17 0.30 4.53
N SER A 233 -13.73 1.20 3.66
CA SER A 233 -12.44 1.90 3.78
C SER A 233 -12.32 2.66 5.10
N ASN A 234 -13.36 3.38 5.48
CA ASN A 234 -13.41 4.12 6.75
C ASN A 234 -13.30 3.22 7.99
N LYS A 235 -13.77 1.98 7.91
CA LYS A 235 -13.69 1.00 9.00
C LYS A 235 -12.39 0.22 9.03
N ALA A 236 -11.87 -0.14 7.86
CA ALA A 236 -10.66 -0.93 7.72
C ALA A 236 -9.37 -0.11 7.89
N GLY A 237 -9.45 1.22 7.72
CA GLY A 237 -8.27 2.10 7.74
C GLY A 237 -7.67 2.32 6.35
N SER A 238 -6.92 3.42 6.21
CA SER A 238 -6.37 3.86 4.91
C SER A 238 -5.32 2.92 4.32
N GLN A 239 -4.68 2.08 5.13
CA GLN A 239 -3.66 1.13 4.69
C GLN A 239 -4.25 -0.19 4.20
N ALA A 240 -5.48 -0.53 4.62
CA ALA A 240 -6.14 -1.76 4.20
C ALA A 240 -6.36 -1.81 2.69
N LYS A 241 -5.98 -2.93 2.07
CA LYS A 241 -6.23 -3.20 0.65
C LYS A 241 -7.61 -3.82 0.46
N ILE A 242 -8.55 -3.09 -0.14
CA ILE A 242 -9.90 -3.59 -0.41
C ILE A 242 -9.91 -4.24 -1.79
N ILE A 243 -10.18 -5.53 -1.85
CA ILE A 243 -10.18 -6.33 -3.08
C ILE A 243 -11.61 -6.76 -3.41
N VAL A 244 -12.17 -6.21 -4.46
CA VAL A 244 -13.53 -6.49 -4.93
C VAL A 244 -13.43 -7.41 -6.13
N ALA A 245 -13.92 -8.64 -6.00
CA ALA A 245 -14.02 -9.57 -7.11
C ALA A 245 -15.34 -9.36 -7.87
N GLY A 246 -15.28 -9.37 -9.19
CA GLY A 246 -16.45 -9.35 -10.08
C GLY A 246 -17.20 -10.68 -10.10
N TYR A 247 -18.13 -10.81 -11.03
CA TYR A 247 -18.93 -12.03 -11.23
C TYR A 247 -18.56 -12.68 -12.57
N PRO A 248 -18.49 -14.01 -12.66
CA PRO A 248 -18.26 -14.69 -13.92
C PRO A 248 -19.50 -14.64 -14.80
N LYS A 249 -19.38 -14.81 -16.11
CA LYS A 249 -20.52 -15.16 -16.96
C LYS A 249 -21.19 -16.43 -16.43
N LEU A 250 -22.51 -16.40 -16.31
CA LEU A 250 -23.25 -17.40 -15.53
C LEU A 250 -23.61 -18.65 -16.34
N LEU A 251 -23.92 -18.50 -17.62
CA LEU A 251 -24.60 -19.50 -18.44
C LEU A 251 -23.79 -19.84 -19.69
N ASN A 252 -23.76 -21.12 -20.05
CA ASN A 252 -23.19 -21.52 -21.35
C ASN A 252 -24.07 -21.03 -22.50
N SER A 253 -23.51 -20.22 -23.36
CA SER A 253 -24.20 -19.66 -24.53
C SER A 253 -24.57 -20.69 -25.63
N ASP A 254 -23.98 -21.91 -25.59
CA ASP A 254 -24.33 -22.96 -26.54
C ASP A 254 -25.74 -23.55 -26.33
N GLY A 255 -26.37 -23.26 -25.20
CA GLY A 255 -27.77 -23.67 -24.91
C GLY A 255 -28.01 -25.16 -24.73
N LYS A 256 -26.95 -25.98 -24.64
CA LYS A 256 -27.11 -27.44 -24.52
C LYS A 256 -27.48 -27.85 -23.10
N GLY A 257 -28.67 -28.41 -22.94
CA GLY A 257 -29.13 -28.99 -21.69
C GLY A 257 -29.73 -27.99 -20.68
N ALA A 258 -29.95 -26.76 -21.06
CA ALA A 258 -30.51 -25.72 -20.21
C ALA A 258 -32.05 -25.60 -20.39
N VAL A 259 -32.72 -25.21 -19.32
CA VAL A 259 -34.10 -24.70 -19.36
C VAL A 259 -34.15 -23.24 -19.78
N ILE A 260 -33.02 -22.67 -20.16
CA ILE A 260 -32.77 -21.27 -20.58
C ILE A 260 -32.32 -21.31 -22.04
N SER A 261 -32.90 -20.47 -22.90
CA SER A 261 -32.52 -20.38 -24.31
C SER A 261 -31.10 -19.82 -24.49
N LYS A 262 -30.50 -20.07 -25.67
CA LYS A 262 -29.21 -19.51 -26.05
C LYS A 262 -29.23 -17.96 -26.01
N GLU A 263 -30.32 -17.36 -26.53
CA GLU A 263 -30.51 -15.91 -26.55
C GLU A 263 -30.56 -15.34 -25.11
N GLU A 264 -31.34 -15.95 -24.23
CA GLU A 264 -31.42 -15.55 -22.81
C GLU A 264 -30.06 -15.71 -22.12
N ALA A 265 -29.33 -16.79 -22.36
CA ALA A 265 -28.00 -17.00 -21.80
C ALA A 265 -27.00 -15.92 -22.25
N THR A 266 -27.03 -15.57 -23.54
CA THR A 266 -26.16 -14.50 -24.09
C THR A 266 -26.47 -13.18 -23.42
N ILE A 267 -27.76 -12.79 -23.37
CA ILE A 267 -28.19 -11.51 -22.80
C ILE A 267 -27.86 -11.41 -21.31
N VAL A 268 -28.08 -12.49 -20.56
CA VAL A 268 -27.71 -12.51 -19.12
C VAL A 268 -26.21 -12.32 -18.95
N ASN A 269 -25.39 -13.03 -19.72
CA ASN A 269 -23.93 -12.91 -19.65
C ASN A 269 -23.44 -11.50 -20.02
N GLU A 270 -23.99 -10.88 -21.08
CA GLU A 270 -23.67 -9.50 -21.47
C GLU A 270 -24.02 -8.51 -20.34
N ASN A 271 -25.13 -8.74 -19.64
CA ASN A 271 -25.50 -7.88 -18.51
C ASN A 271 -24.61 -8.09 -17.26
N VAL A 272 -24.10 -9.31 -17.05
CA VAL A 272 -23.08 -9.57 -16.01
C VAL A 272 -21.78 -8.84 -16.33
N SER A 273 -21.29 -8.95 -17.57
CA SER A 273 -20.07 -8.23 -17.99
C SER A 273 -20.24 -6.71 -17.86
N ARG A 274 -21.39 -6.17 -18.33
CA ARG A 274 -21.71 -4.75 -18.16
C ARG A 274 -21.75 -4.32 -16.67
N PHE A 275 -22.21 -5.19 -15.78
CA PHE A 275 -22.22 -4.90 -14.35
C PHE A 275 -20.79 -4.88 -13.77
N ASN A 276 -19.91 -5.81 -14.20
CA ASN A 276 -18.50 -5.80 -13.84
C ASN A 276 -17.80 -4.52 -14.31
N ASP A 277 -18.03 -4.08 -15.56
CA ASP A 277 -17.49 -2.81 -16.11
C ASP A 277 -17.90 -1.63 -15.21
N LYS A 278 -19.14 -1.63 -14.70
CA LYS A 278 -19.62 -0.60 -13.77
C LYS A 278 -18.94 -0.66 -12.41
N ILE A 279 -18.75 -1.85 -11.85
CA ILE A 279 -18.02 -2.04 -10.58
C ILE A 279 -16.58 -1.53 -10.76
N GLU A 280 -15.90 -1.90 -11.83
CA GLU A 280 -14.53 -1.46 -12.12
C GLU A 280 -14.44 0.05 -12.25
N SER A 281 -15.36 0.69 -13.00
CA SER A 281 -15.42 2.15 -13.13
C SER A 281 -15.59 2.85 -11.78
N ILE A 282 -16.48 2.35 -10.92
CA ILE A 282 -16.68 2.87 -9.56
C ILE A 282 -15.39 2.76 -8.73
N ILE A 283 -14.69 1.65 -8.86
CA ILE A 283 -13.44 1.40 -8.12
C ILE A 283 -12.35 2.36 -8.58
N GLU A 284 -12.20 2.60 -9.88
CA GLU A 284 -11.21 3.57 -10.38
C GLU A 284 -11.53 5.00 -9.92
N GLU A 285 -12.81 5.42 -9.94
CA GLU A 285 -13.21 6.72 -9.37
C GLU A 285 -12.86 6.84 -7.87
N LEU A 286 -13.04 5.77 -7.09
CA LEU A 286 -12.74 5.78 -5.66
C LEU A 286 -11.23 5.77 -5.39
N LYS A 287 -10.43 5.13 -6.23
CA LYS A 287 -8.96 5.20 -6.17
C LYS A 287 -8.47 6.64 -6.36
N ASP A 288 -9.06 7.39 -7.28
CA ASP A 288 -8.75 8.80 -7.49
C ASP A 288 -9.04 9.67 -6.27
N THR A 289 -9.92 9.22 -5.35
CA THR A 289 -10.15 9.86 -4.05
C THR A 289 -9.19 9.43 -2.95
N GLY A 290 -8.26 8.51 -3.24
CA GLY A 290 -7.27 8.00 -2.29
C GLY A 290 -7.71 6.75 -1.52
N ILE A 291 -8.81 6.10 -1.90
CA ILE A 291 -9.21 4.81 -1.31
C ILE A 291 -8.35 3.68 -1.89
N ASN A 292 -7.76 2.87 -1.03
CA ASN A 292 -6.90 1.74 -1.40
C ASN A 292 -7.78 0.53 -1.82
N ILE A 293 -8.38 0.58 -3.01
CA ILE A 293 -9.36 -0.39 -3.50
C ILE A 293 -9.00 -0.90 -4.90
N TYR A 294 -9.26 -2.19 -5.18
CA TYR A 294 -8.85 -2.87 -6.40
C TYR A 294 -9.94 -3.79 -6.92
N PHE A 295 -10.16 -3.77 -8.23
CA PHE A 295 -11.03 -4.72 -8.92
C PHE A 295 -10.27 -5.98 -9.32
N VAL A 296 -10.94 -7.14 -9.27
CA VAL A 296 -10.46 -8.42 -9.78
C VAL A 296 -11.45 -8.96 -10.78
N ASP A 297 -11.08 -8.93 -12.06
CA ASP A 297 -11.83 -9.61 -13.10
C ASP A 297 -11.66 -11.12 -12.97
N VAL A 298 -12.78 -11.84 -12.87
CA VAL A 298 -12.83 -13.30 -12.85
C VAL A 298 -13.37 -13.88 -14.14
N GLU A 299 -13.96 -13.08 -15.05
CA GLU A 299 -14.57 -13.56 -16.28
C GLU A 299 -13.56 -14.32 -17.16
N ALA A 300 -12.38 -13.70 -17.33
CA ALA A 300 -11.31 -14.28 -18.17
C ALA A 300 -10.87 -15.68 -17.68
N GLU A 301 -10.84 -15.90 -16.35
CA GLU A 301 -10.51 -17.22 -15.76
C GLU A 301 -11.62 -18.25 -16.06
N PHE A 302 -12.89 -17.84 -15.94
CA PHE A 302 -14.04 -18.72 -16.20
C PHE A 302 -14.29 -18.97 -17.70
N ASP A 303 -13.77 -18.13 -18.58
CA ASP A 303 -13.86 -18.30 -20.04
C ASP A 303 -12.75 -19.19 -20.62
N LYS A 304 -11.72 -19.56 -19.86
CA LYS A 304 -10.64 -20.44 -20.30
C LYS A 304 -11.16 -21.81 -20.77
N ASP A 305 -10.39 -22.47 -21.63
CA ASP A 305 -10.60 -23.84 -22.10
C ASP A 305 -12.01 -24.13 -22.62
N GLY A 306 -12.66 -23.16 -23.25
CA GLY A 306 -14.01 -23.28 -23.83
C GLY A 306 -15.14 -22.99 -22.86
N GLY A 307 -14.83 -22.40 -21.71
CA GLY A 307 -15.80 -21.88 -20.77
C GLY A 307 -16.24 -22.86 -19.67
N HIS A 308 -16.45 -22.29 -18.47
CA HIS A 308 -16.78 -23.03 -17.26
C HIS A 308 -18.12 -22.59 -16.64
N GLN A 309 -18.94 -21.88 -17.39
CA GLN A 309 -20.27 -21.44 -16.98
C GLN A 309 -21.20 -22.65 -16.68
N ALA A 310 -22.32 -22.40 -16.02
CA ALA A 310 -23.33 -23.42 -15.79
C ALA A 310 -23.74 -24.08 -17.13
N TYR A 311 -23.89 -25.38 -17.13
CA TYR A 311 -24.18 -26.25 -18.30
C TYR A 311 -22.98 -26.47 -19.25
N SER A 312 -21.82 -25.92 -19.05
CA SER A 312 -20.60 -26.30 -19.75
C SER A 312 -20.19 -27.73 -19.39
N LYS A 313 -19.37 -28.37 -20.25
CA LYS A 313 -18.88 -29.74 -20.02
C LYS A 313 -18.07 -29.89 -18.73
N ASN A 314 -17.27 -28.87 -18.42
CA ASN A 314 -16.48 -28.75 -17.20
C ASN A 314 -16.92 -27.52 -16.41
N ALA A 315 -18.18 -27.49 -15.96
CA ALA A 315 -18.77 -26.36 -15.28
C ALA A 315 -18.15 -26.10 -13.90
N TRP A 316 -17.85 -24.86 -13.61
CA TRP A 316 -17.44 -24.35 -12.29
C TRP A 316 -18.57 -23.60 -11.59
N ILE A 317 -19.71 -23.45 -12.28
CA ILE A 317 -20.95 -22.89 -11.75
C ILE A 317 -21.99 -24.02 -11.72
N ASN A 318 -22.72 -24.11 -10.61
CA ASN A 318 -23.82 -25.08 -10.44
C ASN A 318 -24.93 -24.78 -11.46
N LYS A 319 -25.55 -25.84 -11.97
CA LYS A 319 -26.75 -25.71 -12.81
C LYS A 319 -27.92 -25.19 -11.98
N VAL A 320 -29.01 -24.80 -12.63
CA VAL A 320 -30.31 -24.63 -11.96
C VAL A 320 -30.73 -25.96 -11.33
N ILE A 321 -30.93 -25.96 -10.03
CA ILE A 321 -31.35 -27.10 -9.23
C ILE A 321 -32.80 -26.87 -8.84
N LEU A 322 -33.71 -27.59 -9.47
CA LEU A 322 -35.13 -27.51 -9.15
C LEU A 322 -35.44 -28.16 -7.81
N GLY A 323 -36.32 -27.56 -7.03
CA GLY A 323 -36.59 -27.95 -5.66
C GLY A 323 -35.52 -27.51 -4.68
N SER A 324 -35.61 -27.92 -3.42
CA SER A 324 -34.70 -27.56 -2.35
C SER A 324 -33.69 -28.65 -2.04
N ARG A 325 -32.48 -28.25 -1.64
CA ARG A 325 -31.46 -29.12 -1.06
C ARG A 325 -31.61 -29.22 0.47
N SER A 326 -30.90 -30.16 1.08
CA SER A 326 -30.96 -30.41 2.53
C SER A 326 -30.62 -29.18 3.37
N GLU A 327 -29.68 -28.36 2.91
CA GLU A 327 -29.19 -27.19 3.66
C GLU A 327 -29.88 -25.89 3.28
N ASP A 328 -30.70 -25.84 2.20
CA ASP A 328 -31.54 -24.67 1.92
C ASP A 328 -32.38 -24.26 3.13
N LEU A 329 -32.48 -22.97 3.42
CA LEU A 329 -33.24 -22.45 4.57
C LEU A 329 -34.74 -22.79 4.50
N LYS A 330 -35.28 -23.04 3.30
CA LYS A 330 -36.69 -23.42 3.07
C LYS A 330 -36.77 -24.79 2.43
N THR A 331 -37.57 -25.69 2.98
CA THR A 331 -37.79 -27.05 2.46
C THR A 331 -38.53 -27.06 1.11
N PHE A 332 -39.34 -26.05 0.83
CA PHE A 332 -40.10 -25.93 -0.42
C PHE A 332 -39.69 -24.67 -1.14
N GLY A 333 -38.93 -24.80 -2.20
CA GLY A 333 -38.56 -23.74 -3.12
C GLY A 333 -38.70 -24.24 -4.57
N VAL A 334 -38.93 -23.33 -5.51
CA VAL A 334 -38.95 -23.65 -6.95
C VAL A 334 -37.53 -24.04 -7.41
N ALA A 335 -36.51 -23.40 -6.88
CA ALA A 335 -35.10 -23.71 -7.10
C ALA A 335 -34.34 -23.62 -5.77
N SER A 336 -33.28 -24.41 -5.66
CA SER A 336 -32.33 -24.33 -4.55
C SER A 336 -31.53 -23.05 -4.60
N ALA A 337 -31.16 -22.53 -3.44
CA ALA A 337 -30.19 -21.39 -3.33
C ALA A 337 -28.83 -21.72 -3.97
N TYR A 338 -28.45 -22.96 -4.11
CA TYR A 338 -27.22 -23.44 -4.77
C TYR A 338 -27.18 -23.17 -6.28
N SER A 339 -28.34 -22.87 -6.88
CA SER A 339 -28.44 -22.66 -8.34
C SER A 339 -27.63 -21.46 -8.79
N ILE A 340 -26.87 -21.67 -9.89
CA ILE A 340 -26.08 -20.60 -10.53
C ILE A 340 -25.05 -19.93 -9.57
N HIS A 341 -24.58 -20.67 -8.59
CA HIS A 341 -23.46 -20.27 -7.74
C HIS A 341 -22.20 -21.08 -8.08
N PRO A 342 -21.00 -20.57 -7.79
CA PRO A 342 -19.78 -21.33 -7.97
C PRO A 342 -19.83 -22.66 -7.21
N ASN A 343 -19.29 -23.72 -7.81
CA ASN A 343 -18.98 -24.95 -7.10
C ASN A 343 -17.54 -24.90 -6.55
N ALA A 344 -17.03 -25.99 -5.98
CA ALA A 344 -15.68 -26.02 -5.40
C ALA A 344 -14.59 -25.58 -6.39
N LYS A 345 -14.67 -25.98 -7.67
CA LYS A 345 -13.73 -25.52 -8.72
C LYS A 345 -13.88 -24.03 -9.03
N GLY A 346 -15.10 -23.52 -8.98
CA GLY A 346 -15.37 -22.10 -9.13
C GLY A 346 -14.80 -21.28 -7.98
N ALA A 347 -14.90 -21.77 -6.75
CA ALA A 347 -14.26 -21.14 -5.59
C ALA A 347 -12.73 -21.13 -5.72
N GLU A 348 -12.12 -22.25 -6.17
CA GLU A 348 -10.68 -22.30 -6.46
C GLU A 348 -10.28 -21.30 -7.56
N ALA A 349 -11.12 -21.12 -8.60
CA ALA A 349 -10.87 -20.15 -9.67
C ALA A 349 -10.89 -18.70 -9.14
N TYR A 350 -11.89 -18.36 -8.32
CA TYR A 350 -11.92 -17.07 -7.64
C TYR A 350 -10.66 -16.84 -6.78
N ALA A 351 -10.32 -17.84 -5.95
CA ALA A 351 -9.13 -17.74 -5.10
C ALA A 351 -7.85 -17.51 -5.93
N ARG A 352 -7.67 -18.22 -7.07
CA ARG A 352 -6.52 -17.97 -7.96
C ARG A 352 -6.46 -16.54 -8.48
N CYS A 353 -7.59 -15.96 -8.90
CA CYS A 353 -7.64 -14.58 -9.38
C CYS A 353 -7.29 -13.59 -8.28
N VAL A 354 -7.88 -13.76 -7.09
CA VAL A 354 -7.64 -12.87 -5.95
C VAL A 354 -6.22 -13.03 -5.40
N ASN A 355 -5.69 -14.26 -5.30
CA ASN A 355 -4.30 -14.52 -4.91
C ASN A 355 -3.29 -13.88 -5.88
N ALA A 356 -3.59 -13.91 -7.20
CA ALA A 356 -2.75 -13.25 -8.18
C ALA A 356 -2.73 -11.73 -7.98
N LYS A 357 -3.87 -11.11 -7.66
CA LYS A 357 -3.96 -9.68 -7.33
C LYS A 357 -3.22 -9.35 -6.04
N ILE A 358 -3.40 -10.14 -4.99
CA ILE A 358 -2.67 -9.98 -3.73
C ILE A 358 -1.15 -10.06 -3.98
N ALA A 359 -0.69 -11.07 -4.72
CA ALA A 359 0.72 -11.24 -5.05
C ALA A 359 1.27 -10.10 -5.93
N GLU A 360 0.43 -9.50 -6.77
CA GLU A 360 0.75 -8.30 -7.53
C GLU A 360 0.93 -7.10 -6.60
N LEU A 361 -0.05 -6.83 -5.74
CA LEU A 361 -0.04 -5.71 -4.78
C LEU A 361 1.12 -5.80 -3.79
N GLU A 362 1.52 -7.00 -3.41
CA GLU A 362 2.65 -7.25 -2.53
C GLU A 362 4.02 -6.90 -3.15
N LYS A 363 4.08 -6.70 -4.46
CA LYS A 363 5.31 -6.21 -5.14
C LYS A 363 5.47 -4.70 -5.07
N TYR A 364 4.43 -3.98 -4.65
CA TYR A 364 4.42 -2.53 -4.59
C TYR A 364 4.93 -2.03 -3.23
N GLY A 365 5.50 -0.82 -3.25
CA GLY A 365 5.72 0.02 -2.10
C GLY A 365 5.08 1.39 -2.35
N GLN A 366 5.02 2.20 -1.31
CA GLN A 366 4.46 3.54 -1.36
C GLN A 366 5.59 4.57 -1.42
N LEU A 367 5.43 5.61 -2.24
CA LEU A 367 6.29 6.77 -2.27
C LEU A 367 5.48 7.98 -1.83
N GLU A 368 5.89 8.65 -0.76
CA GLU A 368 5.19 9.79 -0.17
C GLU A 368 6.12 10.96 0.05
N GLY A 369 5.57 12.18 -0.01
CA GLY A 369 6.33 13.38 0.27
C GLY A 369 5.47 14.64 0.19
N LYS A 370 6.15 15.78 0.18
CA LYS A 370 5.53 17.10 0.16
C LYS A 370 6.22 18.02 -0.82
N VAL A 371 5.47 18.95 -1.41
CA VAL A 371 5.98 19.98 -2.32
C VAL A 371 5.69 21.35 -1.73
N CYS A 372 6.73 22.17 -1.49
CA CYS A 372 6.64 23.49 -0.91
C CYS A 372 7.43 24.52 -1.74
N LYS A 373 7.17 25.81 -1.47
CA LYS A 373 7.99 26.90 -2.04
C LYS A 373 9.37 26.93 -1.40
N ALA A 374 10.41 27.06 -2.20
CA ALA A 374 11.78 27.21 -1.71
C ALA A 374 12.02 28.53 -0.93
N SER A 375 11.19 29.56 -1.18
CA SER A 375 11.35 30.89 -0.58
C SER A 375 11.12 30.95 0.92
N ASP A 376 10.22 30.11 1.42
CA ASP A 376 9.86 30.03 2.85
C ASP A 376 9.89 28.62 3.42
N ARG A 377 10.03 27.59 2.56
CA ARG A 377 10.15 26.16 2.88
C ARG A 377 8.90 25.54 3.54
N ILE A 378 7.82 26.28 3.72
CA ILE A 378 6.60 25.85 4.43
C ILE A 378 5.31 26.02 3.62
N THR A 379 5.25 27.02 2.73
CA THR A 379 4.04 27.25 1.91
C THR A 379 3.87 26.09 0.91
N PRO A 380 2.76 25.31 1.01
CA PRO A 380 2.53 24.20 0.12
C PRO A 380 2.26 24.65 -1.32
N ILE A 381 2.59 23.82 -2.27
CA ILE A 381 2.23 23.99 -3.68
C ILE A 381 1.21 22.91 -4.03
N LYS A 382 -0.04 23.32 -4.24
CA LYS A 382 -1.13 22.46 -4.72
C LYS A 382 -0.99 22.22 -6.21
N GLY A 383 -1.27 20.98 -6.65
CA GLY A 383 -1.29 20.61 -8.07
C GLY A 383 0.10 20.55 -8.72
N ALA A 384 1.17 20.43 -7.92
CA ALA A 384 2.48 20.10 -8.47
C ALA A 384 2.42 18.67 -9.02
N LEU A 385 2.81 18.47 -10.27
CA LEU A 385 2.88 17.17 -10.91
C LEU A 385 4.16 16.47 -10.45
N VAL A 386 4.02 15.26 -9.91
CA VAL A 386 5.11 14.37 -9.54
C VAL A 386 5.05 13.14 -10.46
N GLN A 387 6.02 13.03 -11.36
CA GLN A 387 6.13 11.94 -12.32
C GLN A 387 7.18 10.95 -11.85
N ILE A 388 6.80 9.68 -11.84
CA ILE A 388 7.71 8.57 -11.52
C ILE A 388 8.17 7.97 -12.82
N CYS A 389 9.47 8.03 -13.09
CA CYS A 389 10.08 7.57 -14.32
C CYS A 389 10.97 6.35 -14.07
N LYS A 390 10.89 5.38 -14.97
CA LYS A 390 11.76 4.19 -14.97
C LYS A 390 12.40 4.05 -16.35
N ASN A 391 13.72 3.95 -16.40
CA ASN A 391 14.47 3.87 -17.66
C ASN A 391 14.16 5.02 -18.65
N GLY A 392 13.93 6.23 -18.14
CA GLY A 392 13.63 7.43 -18.95
C GLY A 392 12.21 7.50 -19.50
N ILE A 393 11.31 6.61 -19.10
CA ILE A 393 9.90 6.59 -19.48
C ILE A 393 9.05 6.87 -18.24
N VAL A 394 8.03 7.73 -18.38
CA VAL A 394 7.04 7.94 -17.31
C VAL A 394 6.30 6.63 -17.07
N TYR A 395 6.44 6.12 -15.86
CA TYR A 395 5.77 4.90 -15.40
C TYR A 395 4.39 5.24 -14.85
N ASP A 396 4.33 6.28 -13.97
CA ASP A 396 3.11 6.73 -13.33
C ASP A 396 3.28 8.18 -12.86
N SER A 397 2.21 8.84 -12.42
CA SER A 397 2.24 10.19 -11.92
C SER A 397 1.12 10.49 -10.93
N THR A 398 1.36 11.44 -10.04
CA THR A 398 0.37 11.97 -9.09
C THR A 398 0.50 13.48 -9.01
N THR A 399 -0.42 14.14 -8.30
CA THR A 399 -0.35 15.58 -8.03
C THR A 399 -0.44 15.85 -6.54
N SER A 400 0.23 16.91 -6.09
CA SER A 400 0.15 17.33 -4.70
C SER A 400 -1.22 17.93 -4.37
N ASP A 401 -1.71 17.64 -3.16
CA ASP A 401 -2.96 18.15 -2.59
C ASP A 401 -2.87 19.61 -2.12
N GLU A 402 -3.90 20.10 -1.44
CA GLU A 402 -3.95 21.48 -0.91
C GLU A 402 -2.92 21.75 0.20
N TYR A 403 -2.40 20.72 0.84
CA TYR A 403 -1.35 20.76 1.85
C TYR A 403 0.04 20.53 1.26
N GLY A 404 0.11 20.31 -0.07
CA GLY A 404 1.33 20.00 -0.81
C GLY A 404 1.75 18.53 -0.73
N ASN A 405 1.01 17.66 -0.06
CA ASN A 405 1.34 16.26 0.06
C ASN A 405 1.02 15.50 -1.22
N TYR A 406 1.81 14.49 -1.52
CA TYR A 406 1.56 13.52 -2.58
C TYR A 406 1.85 12.10 -2.09
N SER A 407 1.18 11.15 -2.70
CA SER A 407 1.32 9.72 -2.43
C SER A 407 1.11 8.94 -3.73
N ILE A 408 1.93 7.93 -3.98
CA ILE A 408 1.82 7.08 -5.15
C ILE A 408 2.36 5.68 -4.85
N SER A 409 1.64 4.65 -5.33
CA SER A 409 2.03 3.25 -5.17
C SER A 409 2.69 2.75 -6.45
N VAL A 410 3.93 2.30 -6.35
CA VAL A 410 4.70 1.76 -7.49
C VAL A 410 5.42 0.46 -7.11
N PRO A 411 5.73 -0.42 -8.06
CA PRO A 411 6.53 -1.62 -7.78
C PRO A 411 7.85 -1.27 -7.09
N ALA A 412 8.35 -2.15 -6.24
CA ALA A 412 9.66 -1.97 -5.65
C ALA A 412 10.75 -1.79 -6.72
N GLY A 413 11.65 -0.86 -6.51
CA GLY A 413 12.73 -0.54 -7.44
C GLY A 413 13.24 0.88 -7.32
N GLU A 414 14.20 1.21 -8.19
CA GLU A 414 14.78 2.55 -8.29
C GLU A 414 14.02 3.38 -9.34
N TYR A 415 13.75 4.62 -9.00
CA TYR A 415 12.99 5.55 -9.83
C TYR A 415 13.66 6.92 -9.90
N GLN A 416 13.55 7.54 -11.06
CA GLN A 416 13.69 8.97 -11.23
C GLN A 416 12.33 9.62 -10.91
N VAL A 417 12.34 10.69 -10.13
CA VAL A 417 11.15 11.44 -9.72
C VAL A 417 11.25 12.85 -10.28
N ASP A 418 10.42 13.20 -11.25
CA ASP A 418 10.41 14.51 -11.88
C ASP A 418 9.27 15.37 -11.33
N ILE A 419 9.59 16.59 -10.90
CA ILE A 419 8.65 17.49 -10.24
C ILE A 419 8.43 18.74 -11.10
N TYR A 420 7.15 19.05 -11.37
CA TYR A 420 6.72 20.18 -12.18
C TYR A 420 5.66 21.01 -11.44
N ALA A 421 5.81 22.31 -11.44
CA ALA A 421 4.77 23.24 -10.99
C ALA A 421 4.80 24.52 -11.80
N THR A 422 3.64 25.13 -12.04
CA THR A 422 3.52 26.38 -12.81
C THR A 422 4.28 27.51 -12.14
N ASN A 423 5.12 28.24 -12.86
CA ASN A 423 5.99 29.32 -12.41
C ASN A 423 7.19 28.89 -11.53
N TYR A 424 7.48 27.60 -11.48
CA TYR A 424 8.64 27.07 -10.79
C TYR A 424 9.56 26.33 -11.74
N ILE A 425 10.82 26.25 -11.37
CA ILE A 425 11.83 25.47 -12.10
C ILE A 425 11.61 24.00 -11.77
N SER A 426 11.33 23.20 -12.79
CA SER A 426 11.23 21.74 -12.61
C SER A 426 12.60 21.15 -12.27
N PHE A 427 12.63 20.12 -11.47
CA PHE A 427 13.84 19.39 -11.14
C PHE A 427 13.58 17.88 -11.04
N THR A 428 14.66 17.13 -11.00
CA THR A 428 14.67 15.68 -10.88
C THR A 428 15.22 15.30 -9.51
N SER A 429 14.60 14.30 -8.88
CA SER A 429 15.12 13.58 -7.72
C SER A 429 15.16 12.07 -8.02
N TYR A 430 15.74 11.29 -7.12
CA TYR A 430 15.82 9.84 -7.23
C TYR A 430 15.35 9.18 -5.94
N ALA A 431 14.69 8.05 -6.05
CA ALA A 431 14.15 7.29 -4.93
C ALA A 431 14.30 5.78 -5.17
N GLU A 432 14.58 5.05 -4.11
CA GLU A 432 14.41 3.60 -4.06
C GLU A 432 13.13 3.29 -3.29
N VAL A 433 12.20 2.57 -3.93
CA VAL A 433 10.95 2.11 -3.31
C VAL A 433 11.14 0.65 -2.93
N THR A 434 10.92 0.33 -1.67
CA THR A 434 11.01 -1.03 -1.14
C THR A 434 9.63 -1.64 -1.00
N GLN A 435 9.54 -2.94 -1.24
CA GLN A 435 8.30 -3.71 -1.21
C GLN A 435 7.62 -3.59 0.16
N LYS A 436 6.30 -3.40 0.18
CA LYS A 436 5.45 -3.28 1.38
C LYS A 436 5.74 -2.09 2.30
N ASN A 437 6.71 -1.25 1.99
CA ASN A 437 7.10 -0.13 2.82
C ASN A 437 6.75 1.21 2.17
N THR A 438 6.60 2.23 3.01
CA THR A 438 6.51 3.61 2.56
C THR A 438 7.89 4.24 2.54
N THR A 439 8.33 4.70 1.37
CA THR A 439 9.51 5.55 1.20
C THR A 439 9.08 7.01 1.35
N TYR A 440 9.50 7.66 2.42
CA TYR A 440 9.24 9.08 2.63
C TYR A 440 10.35 9.92 1.98
N MET A 441 9.94 10.78 1.05
CA MET A 441 10.85 11.72 0.38
C MET A 441 11.08 12.96 1.24
N GLU A 442 12.21 13.62 1.03
CA GLU A 442 12.41 14.99 1.52
C GLU A 442 11.30 15.91 0.99
N THR A 443 10.97 16.98 1.73
CA THR A 443 10.07 18.01 1.21
C THR A 443 10.69 18.65 -0.03
N PHE A 444 10.04 18.49 -1.19
CA PHE A 444 10.50 19.09 -2.45
C PHE A 444 10.31 20.58 -2.43
N LEU A 445 11.42 21.32 -2.51
CA LEU A 445 11.46 22.77 -2.46
C LEU A 445 11.57 23.36 -3.86
N MET A 446 10.45 23.87 -4.38
CA MET A 446 10.37 24.42 -5.74
C MET A 446 10.89 25.85 -5.78
N VAL A 447 11.92 26.06 -6.60
CA VAL A 447 12.53 27.38 -6.83
C VAL A 447 11.77 28.15 -7.91
N ALA A 448 11.29 29.35 -7.58
CA ALA A 448 10.65 30.24 -8.55
C ALA A 448 11.71 31.01 -9.37
N GLY A 449 11.39 31.32 -10.64
CA GLY A 449 12.26 32.12 -11.52
C GLY A 449 12.62 31.38 -12.81
N ASP A 450 13.70 31.85 -13.43
CA ASP A 450 14.20 31.32 -14.69
C ASP A 450 15.53 30.56 -14.50
N ARG A 451 15.82 29.63 -15.42
CA ARG A 451 17.01 28.76 -15.36
C ARG A 451 18.34 29.50 -15.75
N PHE A 452 18.27 30.73 -16.19
CA PHE A 452 19.45 31.51 -16.67
C PHE A 452 19.98 32.45 -15.61
N SER A 453 19.12 32.94 -14.72
CA SER A 453 19.50 33.75 -13.58
C SER A 453 20.30 32.95 -12.56
N LYS A 454 21.33 33.56 -11.99
CA LYS A 454 22.22 32.96 -10.99
C LYS A 454 21.99 33.52 -9.61
N GLY A 455 22.21 32.67 -8.62
CA GLY A 455 22.23 32.97 -7.19
C GLY A 455 23.42 32.30 -6.50
N ILE A 456 23.62 32.64 -5.25
CA ILE A 456 24.71 32.10 -4.44
C ILE A 456 24.09 31.18 -3.37
N ALA A 457 24.53 29.92 -3.29
CA ALA A 457 24.28 29.08 -2.14
C ALA A 457 25.49 29.01 -1.23
N LYS A 458 25.29 29.16 0.08
CA LYS A 458 26.32 29.09 1.12
C LYS A 458 25.92 28.16 2.24
N GLY A 459 26.87 27.40 2.76
CA GLY A 459 26.66 26.50 3.88
C GLY A 459 27.98 26.08 4.51
N THR A 460 27.85 25.20 5.50
CA THR A 460 28.98 24.59 6.22
C THR A 460 28.86 23.07 6.12
N ILE A 461 29.95 22.40 5.84
CA ILE A 461 30.07 20.96 5.96
C ILE A 461 30.74 20.67 7.30
N SER A 462 29.99 20.04 8.21
CA SER A 462 30.48 19.72 9.56
C SER A 462 30.92 18.27 9.64
N ASN A 463 31.91 18.00 10.48
CA ASN A 463 32.29 16.67 10.89
C ASN A 463 31.21 16.09 11.81
N ALA A 464 30.62 14.98 11.42
CA ALA A 464 29.52 14.36 12.16
C ALA A 464 29.89 13.89 13.59
N LEU A 465 31.18 13.65 13.86
CA LEU A 465 31.67 13.20 15.16
C LEU A 465 31.93 14.34 16.14
N THR A 466 32.24 15.53 15.63
CA THR A 466 32.65 16.66 16.47
C THR A 466 31.72 17.90 16.37
N GLY A 467 30.81 17.93 15.40
CA GLY A 467 29.96 19.06 15.11
C GLY A 467 30.71 20.28 14.49
N ILE A 468 32.04 20.23 14.40
CA ILE A 468 32.88 21.31 13.93
C ILE A 468 32.99 21.29 12.39
N GLY A 469 33.06 22.46 11.74
CA GLY A 469 33.26 22.57 10.30
C GLY A 469 34.51 21.84 9.82
N GLU A 470 34.35 21.06 8.73
CA GLU A 470 35.38 20.20 8.18
C GLU A 470 36.08 20.89 6.98
N ALA A 471 37.38 21.17 7.10
CA ALA A 471 38.17 21.81 6.05
C ALA A 471 38.48 20.84 4.88
N GLU A 472 38.76 21.41 3.70
CA GLU A 472 39.26 20.70 2.52
C GLU A 472 38.35 19.55 2.05
N VAL A 473 37.04 19.64 2.34
CA VAL A 473 36.06 18.70 1.79
C VAL A 473 35.83 19.10 0.33
N LYS A 474 36.01 18.14 -0.57
CA LYS A 474 35.70 18.29 -2.00
C LYS A 474 34.18 18.15 -2.17
N LEU A 475 33.56 19.14 -2.81
CA LEU A 475 32.15 19.21 -3.10
C LEU A 475 31.92 19.19 -4.62
N SER A 476 31.44 18.09 -5.13
CA SER A 476 31.08 17.93 -6.55
C SER A 476 29.59 18.26 -6.74
N VAL A 477 29.30 19.31 -7.51
CA VAL A 477 27.95 19.87 -7.71
C VAL A 477 27.25 19.19 -8.90
N ARG A 478 25.99 18.77 -8.72
CA ARG A 478 25.14 18.17 -9.77
C ARG A 478 23.74 18.76 -9.76
N ARG A 479 23.05 18.75 -10.93
CA ARG A 479 21.63 19.16 -11.00
C ARG A 479 20.72 18.12 -10.38
N GLY A 480 19.61 18.62 -9.81
CA GLY A 480 18.61 17.77 -9.15
C GLY A 480 18.99 17.37 -7.73
N TRP A 481 18.09 16.66 -7.07
CA TRP A 481 18.28 16.12 -5.73
C TRP A 481 18.57 14.61 -5.75
N ASN A 482 19.37 14.17 -4.79
CA ASN A 482 19.83 12.78 -4.69
C ASN A 482 20.55 12.30 -5.97
N ASN A 483 21.12 13.22 -6.75
CA ASN A 483 21.85 12.89 -7.97
C ASN A 483 23.30 12.51 -7.62
N LEU A 484 23.61 11.22 -7.74
CA LEU A 484 24.94 10.66 -7.49
C LEU A 484 25.71 10.31 -8.79
N ASP A 485 25.20 10.69 -9.96
CA ASP A 485 25.85 10.41 -11.24
C ASP A 485 27.23 11.11 -11.30
N LYS A 486 28.28 10.31 -11.36
CA LYS A 486 29.67 10.81 -11.38
C LYS A 486 30.03 11.55 -12.68
N THR A 487 29.24 11.39 -13.72
CA THR A 487 29.49 12.01 -15.04
C THR A 487 28.85 13.38 -15.20
N ASP A 488 27.86 13.75 -14.35
CA ASP A 488 27.09 15.01 -14.43
C ASP A 488 27.60 16.07 -13.44
N VAL A 489 28.92 16.21 -13.29
CA VAL A 489 29.52 17.24 -12.42
C VAL A 489 29.56 18.58 -13.15
N LEU A 490 28.86 19.58 -12.62
CA LEU A 490 28.81 20.94 -13.16
C LEU A 490 29.99 21.78 -12.66
N GLU A 491 30.32 21.65 -11.38
CA GLU A 491 31.36 22.44 -10.71
C GLU A 491 31.93 21.63 -9.54
N THR A 492 33.16 21.95 -9.15
CA THR A 492 33.79 21.39 -7.94
C THR A 492 34.35 22.53 -7.10
N VAL A 493 33.99 22.55 -5.82
CA VAL A 493 34.50 23.50 -4.84
C VAL A 493 35.02 22.77 -3.61
N TYR A 494 35.78 23.47 -2.76
CA TYR A 494 36.32 22.93 -1.51
C TYR A 494 35.87 23.76 -0.33
N THR A 495 35.70 23.16 0.83
CA THR A 495 35.45 23.91 2.06
C THR A 495 36.70 24.61 2.56
N ASP A 496 36.50 25.79 3.17
CA ASP A 496 37.56 26.56 3.84
C ASP A 496 37.99 25.95 5.19
N ALA A 497 38.88 26.60 5.92
CA ALA A 497 39.40 26.15 7.22
C ALA A 497 38.30 25.99 8.29
N ASN A 498 37.13 26.63 8.12
CA ASN A 498 35.97 26.53 9.01
C ASN A 498 34.87 25.64 8.45
N GLY A 499 35.13 24.89 7.39
CA GLY A 499 34.15 24.03 6.72
C GLY A 499 33.15 24.76 5.83
N ASN A 500 33.31 26.08 5.61
CA ASN A 500 32.36 26.86 4.82
C ASN A 500 32.61 26.68 3.32
N TYR A 501 31.53 26.75 2.54
CA TYR A 501 31.57 26.76 1.09
C TYR A 501 30.63 27.80 0.49
N SER A 502 30.88 28.17 -0.76
CA SER A 502 30.01 29.05 -1.55
C SER A 502 30.04 28.64 -3.01
N VAL A 503 28.85 28.51 -3.64
CA VAL A 503 28.71 28.21 -5.07
C VAL A 503 27.79 29.23 -5.74
N ASN A 504 28.11 29.63 -6.99
CA ASN A 504 27.33 30.57 -7.79
C ASN A 504 26.74 29.87 -9.01
N LEU A 505 25.49 29.41 -8.91
CA LEU A 505 24.85 28.56 -9.87
C LEU A 505 23.55 29.16 -10.42
N PRO A 506 23.07 28.73 -11.58
CA PRO A 506 21.69 29.01 -12.01
C PRO A 506 20.68 28.65 -10.93
N TYR A 507 19.51 29.33 -10.92
CA TYR A 507 18.44 28.97 -9.98
C TYR A 507 18.04 27.53 -10.18
N GLY A 508 17.73 26.79 -9.09
CA GLY A 508 17.32 25.41 -9.12
C GLY A 508 17.76 24.60 -7.90
N ASN A 509 17.60 23.30 -8.03
CA ASN A 509 17.90 22.30 -7.03
C ASN A 509 19.17 21.53 -7.43
N TYR A 510 20.05 21.26 -6.48
CA TYR A 510 21.36 20.64 -6.72
C TYR A 510 21.72 19.66 -5.61
N THR A 511 22.53 18.66 -5.96
CA THR A 511 23.20 17.76 -5.01
C THR A 511 24.70 18.10 -4.97
N LEU A 512 25.23 18.31 -3.78
CA LEU A 512 26.67 18.30 -3.51
C LEU A 512 27.05 16.89 -3.05
N THR A 513 28.06 16.28 -3.67
CA THR A 513 28.69 15.08 -3.12
C THR A 513 29.93 15.50 -2.34
N ALA A 514 29.89 15.34 -1.01
CA ALA A 514 30.99 15.66 -0.12
C ALA A 514 31.95 14.48 -0.01
N GLU A 515 33.23 14.70 -0.36
CA GLU A 515 34.28 13.69 -0.40
C GLU A 515 35.53 14.18 0.32
N LYS A 516 36.09 13.36 1.22
CA LYS A 516 37.39 13.58 1.88
C LYS A 516 38.02 12.25 2.24
N SER A 517 39.35 12.12 2.14
CA SER A 517 40.06 10.91 2.53
C SER A 517 39.84 10.57 4.01
N GLY A 518 39.49 9.31 4.31
CA GLY A 518 39.15 8.85 5.65
C GLY A 518 37.70 9.10 6.07
N TYR A 519 36.86 9.66 5.19
CA TYR A 519 35.47 9.94 5.44
C TYR A 519 34.56 9.18 4.47
N VAL A 520 33.31 9.01 4.86
CA VAL A 520 32.27 8.40 4.00
C VAL A 520 31.72 9.48 3.05
N THR A 521 31.74 9.19 1.74
CA THR A 521 31.12 10.06 0.73
C THR A 521 29.64 10.27 1.04
N THR A 522 29.21 11.54 1.15
CA THR A 522 27.87 11.89 1.62
C THR A 522 27.21 12.89 0.67
N PRO A 523 25.94 12.66 0.22
CA PRO A 523 25.15 13.64 -0.53
C PRO A 523 24.57 14.71 0.40
N VAL A 524 24.52 15.95 -0.10
CA VAL A 524 23.89 17.12 0.53
C VAL A 524 23.04 17.82 -0.52
N ASN A 525 21.74 17.87 -0.35
CA ASN A 525 20.82 18.57 -1.25
C ASN A 525 20.76 20.06 -0.91
N ILE A 526 20.87 20.91 -1.92
CA ILE A 526 20.84 22.38 -1.78
C ILE A 526 19.89 23.01 -2.78
N ILE A 527 19.46 24.25 -2.46
CA ILE A 527 18.70 25.10 -3.38
C ILE A 527 19.49 26.37 -3.70
N VAL A 528 19.33 26.87 -4.92
CA VAL A 528 19.88 28.16 -5.37
C VAL A 528 18.72 29.01 -5.88
N GLN A 529 18.53 30.19 -5.28
CA GLN A 529 17.47 31.12 -5.64
C GLN A 529 18.01 32.54 -5.67
N LYS A 530 17.16 33.53 -5.94
CA LYS A 530 17.55 34.93 -6.05
C LYS A 530 18.35 35.43 -4.83
N GLY A 531 19.52 36.01 -5.08
CA GLY A 531 20.38 36.51 -4.03
C GLY A 531 21.27 35.43 -3.42
N THR A 532 21.45 35.46 -2.10
CA THR A 532 22.22 34.45 -1.35
C THR A 532 21.29 33.57 -0.56
N THR A 533 21.33 32.27 -0.83
CA THR A 533 20.67 31.23 -0.05
C THR A 533 21.67 30.71 0.98
N ALA A 534 21.46 31.08 2.24
CA ALA A 534 22.31 30.68 3.37
C ALA A 534 21.88 29.36 3.97
N SER A 535 22.64 28.86 4.93
CA SER A 535 22.33 27.66 5.74
C SER A 535 22.07 26.41 4.90
N GLN A 536 22.75 26.28 3.77
CA GLN A 536 22.75 25.07 2.97
C GLN A 536 23.79 24.08 3.56
N ASN A 537 23.54 23.67 4.82
CA ASN A 537 24.51 22.92 5.62
C ASN A 537 24.43 21.40 5.31
N GLY A 538 25.53 20.73 5.59
CA GLY A 538 25.62 19.28 5.47
C GLY A 538 26.64 18.69 6.43
N THR A 539 26.74 17.38 6.47
CA THR A 539 27.70 16.68 7.32
C THR A 539 28.52 15.68 6.50
N ILE A 540 29.72 15.40 7.00
CA ILE A 540 30.56 14.30 6.52
C ILE A 540 31.03 13.47 7.72
N SER A 541 30.94 12.16 7.63
CA SER A 541 31.27 11.24 8.73
C SER A 541 32.64 10.61 8.52
N PRO A 542 33.55 10.64 9.51
CA PRO A 542 34.72 9.76 9.48
C PRO A 542 34.29 8.31 9.32
N ALA A 543 35.04 7.55 8.53
CA ALA A 543 34.72 6.15 8.28
C ALA A 543 34.79 5.34 9.57
N LEU A 544 33.80 4.47 9.78
CA LEU A 544 33.74 3.52 10.87
C LEU A 544 34.34 2.18 10.45
N SER A 545 35.00 1.50 11.37
CA SER A 545 35.44 0.12 11.22
C SER A 545 34.48 -0.85 11.95
N GLY A 546 34.43 -2.08 11.47
CA GLY A 546 33.65 -3.14 12.13
C GLY A 546 32.12 -2.97 11.99
N SER A 547 31.41 -3.37 13.02
CA SER A 547 29.93 -3.37 13.10
C SER A 547 29.33 -2.10 13.70
N ASP A 548 30.14 -1.09 14.03
CA ASP A 548 29.68 0.16 14.64
C ASP A 548 28.70 0.89 13.74
N PHE A 549 27.67 1.47 14.35
CA PHE A 549 26.74 2.39 13.70
C PHE A 549 27.06 3.82 14.11
N ARG A 550 27.02 4.77 13.17
CA ARG A 550 26.92 6.19 13.44
C ARG A 550 25.65 6.73 12.83
N ILE A 551 24.85 7.37 13.65
CA ILE A 551 23.52 7.87 13.33
C ILE A 551 23.58 9.38 13.46
N VAL A 552 23.34 10.11 12.37
CA VAL A 552 23.49 11.56 12.28
C VAL A 552 22.15 12.18 11.94
N LEU A 553 21.59 12.94 12.86
CA LEU A 553 20.40 13.76 12.68
C LEU A 553 20.81 15.15 12.19
N THR A 554 20.13 15.64 11.15
CA THR A 554 20.13 17.05 10.71
C THR A 554 18.69 17.49 10.49
N TRP A 555 18.40 18.79 10.65
CA TRP A 555 17.06 19.34 10.44
C TRP A 555 17.10 20.78 9.93
N GLY A 556 15.94 21.42 9.74
CA GLY A 556 15.81 22.80 9.31
C GLY A 556 15.95 23.84 10.44
N ALA A 557 15.49 25.04 10.19
CA ALA A 557 15.52 26.13 11.18
C ALA A 557 14.52 25.91 12.35
N ASN A 558 13.48 25.13 12.13
CA ASN A 558 12.44 24.86 13.12
C ASN A 558 12.01 23.38 13.08
N PRO A 559 11.83 22.74 14.22
CA PRO A 559 12.01 23.23 15.60
C PRO A 559 13.45 23.63 15.90
N ARG A 560 13.65 24.46 16.95
CA ARG A 560 14.99 24.86 17.35
C ARG A 560 15.84 23.70 17.81
N ASP A 561 15.21 22.72 18.49
CA ASP A 561 15.87 21.69 19.25
C ASP A 561 15.16 20.33 19.08
N LEU A 562 15.89 19.38 18.49
CA LEU A 562 15.49 18.00 18.28
C LEU A 562 16.51 17.07 18.94
N ASP A 563 16.07 16.26 19.90
CA ASP A 563 16.92 15.33 20.61
C ASP A 563 16.93 13.95 19.98
N SER A 564 18.12 13.41 19.80
CA SER A 564 18.35 12.00 19.45
C SER A 564 18.33 11.12 20.68
N HIS A 565 17.57 10.03 20.64
CA HIS A 565 17.46 9.06 21.70
C HIS A 565 17.81 7.66 21.21
N MET A 566 18.62 6.92 21.97
CA MET A 566 18.87 5.50 21.76
C MET A 566 18.56 4.72 23.05
N LYS A 567 17.67 3.75 22.96
CA LYS A 567 17.38 2.79 24.03
C LYS A 567 17.75 1.39 23.61
N GLY A 568 18.22 0.59 24.56
CA GLY A 568 18.57 -0.79 24.30
C GLY A 568 18.88 -1.54 25.59
N ARG A 569 19.30 -2.78 25.41
CA ARG A 569 19.75 -3.64 26.49
C ARG A 569 21.13 -4.19 26.14
N TRP A 570 22.03 -4.18 27.11
CA TRP A 570 23.35 -4.80 26.96
C TRP A 570 23.30 -6.33 27.18
N LEU A 571 24.26 -7.06 26.67
CA LEU A 571 24.36 -8.52 26.87
C LEU A 571 24.32 -8.96 28.34
N ASN A 572 24.70 -8.10 29.26
CA ASN A 572 24.59 -8.37 30.71
C ASN A 572 23.16 -8.20 31.25
N GLY A 573 22.17 -7.89 30.41
CA GLY A 573 20.78 -7.69 30.76
C GLY A 573 20.43 -6.29 31.28
N ASN A 574 21.38 -5.35 31.36
CA ASN A 574 21.13 -3.99 31.83
C ASN A 574 20.56 -3.12 30.71
N ASP A 575 19.43 -2.47 30.96
CA ASP A 575 18.84 -1.49 30.06
C ASP A 575 19.65 -0.19 30.06
N PHE A 576 19.69 0.49 28.90
CA PHE A 576 20.28 1.82 28.78
C PHE A 576 19.39 2.78 27.99
N HIS A 577 19.59 4.07 28.24
CA HIS A 577 18.97 5.15 27.49
C HIS A 577 19.98 6.28 27.33
N VAL A 578 20.44 6.50 26.09
CA VAL A 578 21.36 7.60 25.74
C VAL A 578 20.56 8.72 25.10
N TYR A 579 20.74 9.94 25.59
CA TYR A 579 20.12 11.18 25.17
C TYR A 579 20.85 12.38 25.82
N PHE A 580 20.42 13.63 25.62
CA PHE A 580 21.11 14.84 26.08
C PHE A 580 21.49 14.84 27.59
N ALA A 581 20.63 14.26 28.45
CA ALA A 581 20.90 14.22 29.90
C ALA A 581 21.74 13.00 30.34
N ALA A 582 21.89 11.99 29.46
CA ALA A 582 22.69 10.78 29.71
C ALA A 582 23.46 10.43 28.43
N LYS A 583 24.55 11.19 28.17
CA LYS A 583 25.27 11.20 26.90
C LYS A 583 26.10 9.93 26.61
N GLY A 584 26.23 9.01 27.54
CA GLY A 584 26.98 7.78 27.33
C GLY A 584 26.51 6.63 28.20
N SER A 585 26.53 5.44 27.63
CA SER A 585 26.31 4.18 28.33
C SER A 585 27.31 3.16 27.82
N TYR A 586 27.84 2.33 28.73
CA TYR A 586 28.89 1.36 28.45
C TYR A 586 28.48 0.01 29.02
N GLY A 587 28.50 -1.00 28.17
CA GLY A 587 28.23 -2.38 28.52
C GLY A 587 29.52 -3.17 28.81
N TYR A 588 29.44 -4.48 28.67
CA TYR A 588 30.54 -5.40 28.83
C TYR A 588 31.22 -5.65 27.48
N ASN A 589 32.52 -5.98 27.44
CA ASN A 589 33.25 -6.27 26.21
C ASN A 589 33.19 -5.18 25.12
N GLU A 590 33.52 -3.92 25.48
CA GLU A 590 33.58 -2.78 24.55
C GLU A 590 32.21 -2.28 24.03
N GLU A 591 31.10 -2.83 24.51
CA GLU A 591 29.77 -2.28 24.20
C GLU A 591 29.67 -0.84 24.63
N ARG A 592 29.23 0.04 23.74
CA ARG A 592 29.03 1.46 24.05
C ARG A 592 27.99 2.10 23.18
N CYS A 593 27.27 3.02 23.75
CA CYS A 593 26.42 3.98 23.04
C CYS A 593 26.73 5.38 23.55
N VAL A 594 27.05 6.31 22.67
CA VAL A 594 27.48 7.66 23.02
C VAL A 594 26.78 8.69 22.13
N LEU A 595 26.20 9.72 22.73
CA LEU A 595 25.78 10.94 22.05
C LEU A 595 27.04 11.82 21.88
N ASP A 596 27.63 11.75 20.70
CA ASP A 596 28.90 12.41 20.37
C ASP A 596 28.73 13.94 20.21
N VAL A 597 27.63 14.34 19.57
CA VAL A 597 27.27 15.74 19.32
C VAL A 597 25.81 15.96 19.75
N ASP A 598 25.57 17.05 20.46
CA ASP A 598 24.28 17.51 20.98
C ASP A 598 24.12 18.98 20.62
N ASP A 599 23.26 19.27 19.61
CA ASP A 599 23.01 20.62 19.10
C ASP A 599 21.63 21.12 19.51
N THR A 600 21.60 22.23 20.23
CA THR A 600 20.37 22.86 20.73
C THR A 600 19.99 24.13 19.95
N THR A 601 20.60 24.39 18.75
CA THR A 601 20.56 25.69 18.08
C THR A 601 19.97 25.71 16.67
N SER A 602 19.35 24.61 16.22
CA SER A 602 18.84 24.37 14.85
C SER A 602 19.90 23.84 13.88
N TYR A 603 19.42 23.16 12.85
CA TYR A 603 20.17 22.51 11.76
C TYR A 603 20.95 21.27 12.15
N GLY A 604 21.39 21.10 13.40
CA GLY A 604 22.27 20.00 13.83
C GLY A 604 23.73 20.17 13.37
N PRO A 605 24.54 19.12 13.39
CA PRO A 605 24.14 17.74 13.60
C PRO A 605 23.95 17.35 15.08
N GLU A 606 23.09 16.38 15.33
CA GLU A 606 23.20 15.51 16.49
C GLU A 606 23.68 14.12 16.06
N THR A 607 24.54 13.51 16.88
CA THR A 607 25.17 12.27 16.46
C THR A 607 25.23 11.26 17.60
N ILE A 608 24.74 10.04 17.35
CA ILE A 608 24.92 8.89 18.23
C ILE A 608 25.84 7.87 17.54
N THR A 609 26.88 7.41 18.25
CA THR A 609 27.67 6.24 17.86
C THR A 609 27.32 5.07 18.76
N LEU A 610 26.94 3.94 18.14
CA LEU A 610 26.59 2.68 18.80
C LEU A 610 27.57 1.59 18.36
N ASN A 611 28.28 1.00 19.32
CA ASN A 611 28.98 -0.27 19.19
C ASN A 611 28.25 -1.29 20.05
N ALA A 612 27.56 -2.23 19.42
CA ALA A 612 26.68 -3.16 20.08
C ALA A 612 26.74 -4.54 19.44
N PRO A 613 26.56 -5.62 20.23
CA PRO A 613 26.49 -6.98 19.72
C PRO A 613 25.26 -7.17 18.80
N ALA A 614 25.41 -8.03 17.82
CA ALA A 614 24.44 -8.25 16.76
C ALA A 614 23.09 -8.86 17.22
N ASN A 615 23.01 -9.39 18.44
CA ASN A 615 21.87 -10.20 18.89
C ASN A 615 20.88 -9.44 19.80
N GLU A 616 21.07 -8.13 19.99
CA GLU A 616 20.23 -7.31 20.85
C GLU A 616 19.39 -6.33 20.02
N LYS A 617 18.38 -5.74 20.67
CA LYS A 617 17.42 -4.82 20.05
C LYS A 617 17.67 -3.39 20.53
N TYR A 618 17.81 -2.45 19.59
CA TYR A 618 18.08 -1.05 19.88
C TYR A 618 17.07 -0.16 19.17
N TYR A 619 16.41 0.74 19.94
CA TYR A 619 15.37 1.65 19.45
C TYR A 619 15.95 3.04 19.28
N TYR A 620 15.88 3.58 18.06
CA TYR A 620 16.28 4.95 17.76
C TYR A 620 15.06 5.80 17.43
N TYR A 621 14.90 6.89 18.17
CA TYR A 621 13.82 7.85 17.95
C TYR A 621 14.29 9.28 18.23
N ILE A 622 13.54 10.25 17.66
CA ILE A 622 13.77 11.69 17.83
C ILE A 622 12.65 12.26 18.71
N HIS A 623 13.02 13.10 19.64
CA HIS A 623 12.10 13.89 20.46
C HIS A 623 12.17 15.35 20.08
N LYS A 624 11.03 15.98 19.80
CA LYS A 624 10.94 17.43 19.67
C LYS A 624 10.97 18.06 21.06
N TYR A 625 12.14 18.52 21.48
CA TYR A 625 12.35 19.10 22.81
C TYR A 625 11.83 20.53 22.91
N SER A 626 12.24 21.43 21.98
CA SER A 626 11.83 22.83 22.05
C SER A 626 11.77 23.50 20.68
N GLY A 627 11.07 24.64 20.64
CA GLY A 627 10.94 25.46 19.45
C GLY A 627 9.61 25.35 18.73
N SER A 628 9.38 26.27 17.80
CA SER A 628 8.17 26.30 16.95
C SER A 628 8.22 25.23 15.85
N GLY A 629 7.07 24.95 15.22
CA GLY A 629 6.94 23.91 14.19
C GLY A 629 6.61 22.53 14.76
N THR A 630 6.47 21.56 13.87
CA THR A 630 6.18 20.14 14.18
C THR A 630 7.34 19.28 13.68
N LEU A 631 7.41 18.03 14.08
CA LEU A 631 8.33 17.06 13.49
C LEU A 631 8.12 16.96 11.97
N SER A 632 6.89 16.83 11.50
CA SER A 632 6.57 16.75 10.06
C SER A 632 6.98 17.98 9.25
N SER A 633 7.20 19.15 9.88
CA SER A 633 7.66 20.36 9.23
C SER A 633 9.15 20.68 9.47
N SER A 634 9.86 19.79 10.16
CA SER A 634 11.24 20.03 10.61
C SER A 634 12.29 19.87 9.51
N GLU A 635 11.95 19.22 8.39
CA GLU A 635 12.92 18.78 7.37
C GLU A 635 14.00 17.85 7.97
N ALA A 636 13.67 17.15 9.07
CA ALA A 636 14.61 16.28 9.73
C ALA A 636 15.00 15.09 8.85
N GLN A 637 16.29 14.83 8.80
CA GLN A 637 16.87 13.71 8.05
C GLN A 637 17.87 12.98 8.94
N ILE A 638 17.78 11.65 8.91
CA ILE A 638 18.74 10.76 9.58
C ILE A 638 19.59 10.08 8.52
N LYS A 639 20.90 10.15 8.67
CA LYS A 639 21.87 9.37 7.90
C LYS A 639 22.53 8.34 8.80
N VAL A 640 22.48 7.06 8.41
CA VAL A 640 23.07 5.96 9.16
C VAL A 640 24.30 5.44 8.41
N TYR A 641 25.42 5.40 9.11
CA TYR A 641 26.71 4.94 8.60
C TYR A 641 27.12 3.66 9.31
N GLN A 642 27.63 2.68 8.55
CA GLN A 642 28.16 1.42 9.06
C GLN A 642 29.28 0.93 8.14
N ALA A 643 30.33 0.33 8.68
CA ALA A 643 31.42 -0.29 7.93
C ALA A 643 31.99 0.62 6.80
N GLY A 644 32.16 1.93 7.08
CA GLY A 644 32.65 2.90 6.11
C GLY A 644 31.70 3.26 4.97
N LYS A 645 30.41 2.98 5.11
CA LYS A 645 29.38 3.27 4.12
C LYS A 645 28.20 4.04 4.73
N LEU A 646 27.53 4.84 3.94
CA LEU A 646 26.18 5.33 4.20
C LEU A 646 25.21 4.19 3.86
N VAL A 647 24.51 3.62 4.86
CA VAL A 647 23.69 2.42 4.69
C VAL A 647 22.20 2.71 4.68
N ALA A 648 21.74 3.85 5.26
CA ALA A 648 20.35 4.26 5.20
C ALA A 648 20.20 5.79 5.33
N ILE A 649 19.13 6.31 4.73
CA ILE A 649 18.66 7.68 4.90
C ILE A 649 17.18 7.61 5.26
N PHE A 650 16.77 8.29 6.35
CA PHE A 650 15.37 8.44 6.74
C PHE A 650 14.99 9.91 6.70
N ASN A 651 13.92 10.23 6.02
CA ASN A 651 13.31 11.55 6.05
C ASN A 651 12.09 11.51 6.97
N VAL A 652 11.88 12.58 7.74
CA VAL A 652 10.72 12.67 8.61
C VAL A 652 9.43 12.65 7.78
N PRO A 653 8.40 11.86 8.15
CA PRO A 653 7.12 11.84 7.44
C PRO A 653 6.47 13.23 7.43
N SER A 654 6.21 13.78 6.25
CA SER A 654 5.68 15.15 6.09
C SER A 654 4.17 15.26 6.26
N ASN A 655 3.44 14.13 6.27
CA ASN A 655 1.98 14.01 6.32
C ASN A 655 1.43 13.38 7.61
N MET A 656 2.30 13.03 8.56
CA MET A 656 1.88 12.45 9.83
C MET A 656 1.69 13.50 10.92
N GLY A 657 0.57 13.44 11.60
CA GLY A 657 0.08 13.98 12.86
C GLY A 657 0.91 15.01 13.66
N SER A 658 0.48 15.25 14.90
CA SER A 658 1.03 16.27 15.82
C SER A 658 1.86 15.70 16.98
N GLY A 659 2.37 14.47 16.87
CA GLY A 659 3.19 13.84 17.89
C GLY A 659 4.56 14.53 18.08
N ASN A 660 5.16 14.37 19.25
CA ASN A 660 6.48 14.91 19.57
C ASN A 660 7.61 13.87 19.46
N TYR A 661 7.29 12.63 19.10
CA TYR A 661 8.27 11.56 18.94
C TYR A 661 8.21 11.00 17.52
N TRP A 662 9.35 10.99 16.84
CA TRP A 662 9.53 10.30 15.58
C TRP A 662 10.30 9.01 15.84
N ASN A 663 9.59 7.87 15.82
CA ASN A 663 10.19 6.55 15.91
C ASN A 663 10.80 6.23 14.54
N VAL A 664 12.12 6.24 14.42
CA VAL A 664 12.79 6.19 13.12
C VAL A 664 12.99 4.75 12.68
N PHE A 665 13.66 3.96 13.50
CA PHE A 665 13.96 2.55 13.24
C PHE A 665 14.33 1.79 14.51
N VAL A 666 14.37 0.47 14.37
CA VAL A 666 14.98 -0.45 15.33
C VAL A 666 16.21 -1.09 14.68
N ILE A 667 17.30 -1.25 15.43
CA ILE A 667 18.40 -2.14 15.03
C ILE A 667 18.19 -3.45 15.77
N GLU A 668 18.05 -4.55 15.03
CA GLU A 668 17.88 -5.90 15.58
C GLU A 668 18.70 -6.88 14.75
N ASN A 669 19.44 -7.75 15.40
CA ASN A 669 20.39 -8.67 14.74
C ASN A 669 21.35 -7.97 13.76
N GLY A 670 21.75 -6.72 14.07
CA GLY A 670 22.60 -5.90 13.21
C GLY A 670 21.90 -5.35 11.95
N GLN A 671 20.59 -5.53 11.81
CA GLN A 671 19.77 -5.01 10.71
C GLN A 671 18.99 -3.76 11.15
N ILE A 672 18.80 -2.82 10.23
CA ILE A 672 17.98 -1.63 10.44
C ILE A 672 16.56 -1.95 9.97
N ILE A 673 15.59 -1.92 10.90
CA ILE A 673 14.18 -2.15 10.63
C ILE A 673 13.46 -0.80 10.71
N PRO A 674 12.99 -0.24 9.59
CA PRO A 674 12.27 1.03 9.56
C PRO A 674 10.97 0.99 10.38
N LYS A 675 10.70 2.03 11.17
CA LYS A 675 9.40 2.30 11.80
C LYS A 675 8.76 3.54 11.18
N ASN A 676 9.50 4.60 11.12
CA ASN A 676 9.20 5.89 10.49
C ASN A 676 7.81 6.47 10.83
N THR A 677 7.39 6.38 12.10
CA THR A 677 6.11 6.84 12.62
C THR A 677 6.25 8.02 13.57
N ILE A 678 5.25 8.92 13.58
CA ILE A 678 5.18 10.04 14.54
C ILE A 678 4.08 9.78 15.57
N THR A 679 4.44 9.80 16.85
CA THR A 679 3.56 9.42 17.97
C THR A 679 3.65 10.42 19.12
N THR A 680 2.74 10.29 20.11
CA THR A 680 2.74 11.12 21.33
C THR A 680 3.68 10.59 22.42
N SER A 681 4.16 9.36 22.29
CA SER A 681 5.13 8.70 23.16
C SER A 681 6.08 7.85 22.33
N PRO A 682 7.31 7.59 22.77
CA PRO A 682 8.23 6.74 22.01
C PRO A 682 7.75 5.29 21.99
N ASP A 683 7.84 4.65 20.81
CA ASP A 683 7.59 3.22 20.65
C ASP A 683 8.88 2.44 20.99
N THR A 684 8.98 2.00 22.24
CA THR A 684 10.15 1.29 22.78
C THR A 684 9.73 0.09 23.64
N ALA A 685 8.64 -0.58 23.23
CA ALA A 685 8.23 -1.82 23.89
C ALA A 685 9.22 -2.96 23.56
N TYR A 686 9.74 -3.60 24.64
CA TYR A 686 10.63 -4.76 24.52
C TYR A 686 9.83 -6.05 24.36
#